data_1e4b1c6b3c644672226bdfdbcfd41706
#
_entry.id   1e4b1c6b3c644672226bdfdbcfd41706
#
_cell.length_a   1.000
_cell.length_b   1.000
_cell.length_c   1.000
_cell.angle_alpha   90.00
_cell.angle_beta   90.00
_cell.angle_gamma   90.00
#
_symmetry.space_group_name_H-M   'P 1'
#
loop_
_entity.id
_entity.type
_entity.pdbx_description
1 polymer ?
#
loop_
_entity_poly.entity_id
_entity_poly.type
_entity_poly.pdbx_seq_one_letter_code
_entity_poly.pdbx_strand_id
1 'polypeptide(L)'
;MTATRITLLVCTALASGQVQAEETESAEGNSGDQIVVTGYAGTKTDTALVELPQPVKVITAEQYQAQGAISISDTVKYAAGVLANPYGRDTRVDGFNVRGIDALQFRDGMRDIFSYYASITSDPYNFERVEIVRGPASVLFGQGSIGGLVNLVSKSPDFLTRGELSAVYGSYDRKELLGDVNLALSDTLAVRAVGRLRDSGTYVKHVPDDRVMFAPSLRWKPTADTDVVLTALYQEDDTGSTSQFLPIIGTFRPNPGAPGRLDPFTFVGKPGWDRYAGRSLQGMASITHDFSDAVRLSVKARYIDSDLEYFTHYTNSYSNPIDPFAPDRRTIGLYADASDARMNVFSTDNNLQFNFGTGDNIEHKLLVGVDYSWNKVGKRGVFGLEMIDLYDIDYDALLTYDPSGPFAYVSQKQLGIYVQDQIRFFDRVSVVLGARRDRVTSSAGNKDNATTFRAGIIGEIGAGISPFFSYTESFLPIAGSLTDVDGNIGDPFKPQTGTQFEAGIKWQPGPGTLVTVTAFHIKERNRVLYGEGSLTTQSGELTTKGIEVEASHTLPGNFELLANYGYNKLRSETDTALNYLPRHIASIWSTKTFGLVGEAQLRLGAGVVYTGKRRSTGPAWSLTTPSNTTVDALAEVNWNSWRFAINATNLLNNRFYASCLARGDCFMGAPRNVMATIGYSFR
;
A
#
# COMPACT_ATOMS: atom_id res chain seq x y z
N MET A 1 -18.93 28.58 3.62
CA MET A 1 -18.31 29.47 4.61
C MET A 1 -19.11 29.39 5.89
N THR A 2 -18.66 28.58 6.82
CA THR A 2 -18.98 28.70 8.26
C THR A 2 -17.97 27.87 9.01
N ALA A 3 -16.96 28.56 9.54
CA ALA A 3 -15.92 27.95 10.37
C ALA A 3 -16.52 27.60 11.73
N THR A 4 -16.71 26.32 12.01
CA THR A 4 -17.09 25.83 13.34
C THR A 4 -15.82 25.68 14.16
N ARG A 5 -15.59 26.62 15.08
CA ARG A 5 -14.51 26.54 16.06
C ARG A 5 -14.83 25.44 17.06
N ILE A 6 -14.06 24.36 17.03
CA ILE A 6 -14.06 23.34 18.07
C ILE A 6 -13.13 23.82 19.20
N THR A 7 -13.73 24.18 20.33
CA THR A 7 -12.98 24.51 21.55
C THR A 7 -12.61 23.21 22.25
N LEU A 8 -11.32 22.87 22.25
CA LEU A 8 -10.77 21.73 22.97
C LEU A 8 -10.72 22.03 24.47
N LEU A 9 -11.57 21.38 25.25
CA LEU A 9 -11.48 21.39 26.72
C LEU A 9 -10.38 20.39 27.13
N VAL A 10 -9.26 20.91 27.59
CA VAL A 10 -8.21 20.12 28.26
C VAL A 10 -8.59 19.99 29.73
N CYS A 11 -9.04 18.79 30.14
CA CYS A 11 -9.20 18.47 31.57
C CYS A 11 -7.84 18.09 32.15
N THR A 12 -7.26 19.00 32.92
CA THR A 12 -6.14 18.73 33.83
C THR A 12 -6.64 18.04 35.09
N ALA A 13 -6.34 16.76 35.26
CA ALA A 13 -6.44 16.05 36.52
C ALA A 13 -5.04 15.56 36.91
N LEU A 14 -4.32 16.35 37.70
CA LEU A 14 -3.11 15.91 38.38
C LEU A 14 -3.54 15.28 39.73
N ALA A 15 -3.43 13.97 39.85
CA ALA A 15 -3.48 13.27 41.12
C ALA A 15 -2.08 12.71 41.40
N SER A 16 -1.43 13.33 42.41
CA SER A 16 -0.15 12.86 42.96
C SER A 16 -0.40 11.66 43.87
N GLY A 17 0.04 10.51 43.46
CA GLY A 17 0.15 9.31 44.27
C GLY A 17 1.58 8.76 44.17
N GLN A 18 2.34 8.88 45.26
CA GLN A 18 3.63 8.22 45.41
C GLN A 18 3.39 6.72 45.64
N VAL A 19 3.88 5.88 44.72
CA VAL A 19 4.04 4.44 44.95
C VAL A 19 5.53 4.15 44.93
N GLN A 20 6.04 3.63 46.07
CA GLN A 20 7.39 3.06 46.14
C GLN A 20 7.47 1.84 45.25
N ALA A 21 8.40 1.86 44.32
CA ALA A 21 8.74 0.69 43.53
C ALA A 21 9.79 -0.12 44.25
N GLU A 22 9.49 -1.39 44.51
CA GLU A 22 10.50 -2.42 44.78
C GLU A 22 11.27 -2.73 43.49
N GLU A 23 12.59 -2.57 43.55
CA GLU A 23 13.49 -2.94 42.47
C GLU A 23 13.50 -4.47 42.28
N THR A 24 12.82 -4.93 41.23
CA THR A 24 13.08 -6.24 40.64
C THR A 24 14.01 -6.02 39.45
N GLU A 25 15.23 -6.51 39.55
CA GLU A 25 16.19 -6.59 38.42
C GLU A 25 15.52 -7.25 37.22
N SER A 26 15.08 -6.45 36.28
CA SER A 26 14.71 -6.91 34.94
C SER A 26 15.97 -6.85 34.07
N ALA A 27 16.37 -7.98 33.56
CA ALA A 27 17.43 -8.11 32.56
C ALA A 27 17.26 -7.05 31.47
N GLU A 28 18.28 -6.22 31.29
CA GLU A 28 18.41 -5.32 30.14
C GLU A 28 18.36 -6.15 28.85
N GLY A 29 17.20 -6.23 28.25
CA GLY A 29 17.01 -6.73 26.90
C GLY A 29 17.64 -5.73 25.94
N ASN A 30 18.79 -6.12 25.43
CA ASN A 30 19.46 -5.49 24.30
C ASN A 30 18.44 -5.39 23.16
N SER A 31 17.93 -4.19 22.84
CA SER A 31 17.07 -3.92 21.71
C SER A 31 17.87 -3.91 20.39
N GLY A 32 18.58 -5.01 20.14
CA GLY A 32 19.12 -5.34 18.84
C GLY A 32 17.97 -5.82 17.97
N ASP A 33 17.73 -5.10 16.86
CA ASP A 33 16.70 -5.37 15.89
C ASP A 33 16.59 -6.85 15.54
N GLN A 34 15.58 -7.52 16.10
CA GLN A 34 15.21 -8.84 15.64
C GLN A 34 14.62 -8.69 14.25
N ILE A 35 15.22 -9.35 13.26
CA ILE A 35 14.54 -9.58 11.98
C ILE A 35 13.16 -10.15 12.33
N VAL A 36 12.09 -9.49 11.91
CA VAL A 36 10.73 -9.95 12.18
C VAL A 36 10.60 -11.38 11.66
N VAL A 37 10.45 -12.30 12.59
CA VAL A 37 10.58 -13.75 12.32
C VAL A 37 9.26 -14.35 11.85
N THR A 38 8.11 -13.67 12.10
CA THR A 38 6.78 -14.18 11.77
C THR A 38 6.00 -13.22 10.87
N GLY A 39 5.21 -13.76 9.95
CA GLY A 39 4.31 -12.99 9.08
C GLY A 39 2.91 -13.62 9.04
N TYR A 40 1.91 -12.84 9.44
CA TYR A 40 0.50 -13.28 9.44
C TYR A 40 -0.07 -13.43 8.02
N ALA A 41 0.28 -12.52 7.11
CA ALA A 41 -0.30 -12.50 5.76
C ALA A 41 0.08 -13.72 4.89
N GLY A 42 1.12 -14.48 5.26
CA GLY A 42 1.52 -15.67 4.50
C GLY A 42 0.59 -16.87 4.66
N THR A 43 0.02 -17.05 5.85
CA THR A 43 -0.76 -18.26 6.21
C THR A 43 -2.01 -17.97 7.05
N LYS A 44 -2.25 -16.73 7.48
CA LYS A 44 -3.20 -16.33 8.52
C LYS A 44 -2.94 -16.97 9.90
N THR A 45 -1.75 -17.50 10.09
CA THR A 45 -1.25 -18.08 11.35
C THR A 45 0.11 -17.49 11.65
N ASP A 46 0.52 -17.50 12.91
CA ASP A 46 1.89 -17.11 13.29
C ASP A 46 2.87 -18.18 12.81
N THR A 47 3.54 -17.89 11.70
CA THR A 47 4.48 -18.79 11.05
C THR A 47 5.78 -18.06 10.78
N ALA A 48 6.90 -18.70 11.12
CA ALA A 48 8.22 -18.15 10.84
C ALA A 48 8.43 -17.94 9.34
N LEU A 49 9.00 -16.80 8.94
CA LEU A 49 9.20 -16.47 7.52
C LEU A 49 10.04 -17.51 6.78
N VAL A 50 10.94 -18.20 7.49
CA VAL A 50 11.80 -19.26 6.93
C VAL A 50 11.06 -20.57 6.67
N GLU A 51 9.88 -20.77 7.28
CA GLU A 51 9.04 -21.95 7.11
C GLU A 51 7.95 -21.78 6.07
N LEU A 52 7.79 -20.55 5.52
CA LEU A 52 6.81 -20.26 4.48
C LEU A 52 7.36 -20.66 3.10
N PRO A 53 6.67 -21.51 2.33
CA PRO A 53 7.08 -21.83 0.96
C PRO A 53 6.71 -20.71 -0.03
N GLN A 54 6.80 -19.46 0.41
CA GLN A 54 6.46 -18.25 -0.34
C GLN A 54 7.26 -17.08 0.26
N PRO A 55 7.78 -16.14 -0.56
CA PRO A 55 8.43 -14.95 -0.03
C PRO A 55 7.38 -13.97 0.52
N VAL A 56 7.50 -13.67 1.78
CA VAL A 56 6.76 -12.63 2.49
C VAL A 56 7.79 -11.65 3.04
N LYS A 57 7.58 -10.35 2.80
CA LYS A 57 8.37 -9.27 3.39
C LYS A 57 7.57 -8.61 4.49
N VAL A 58 8.20 -8.44 5.65
CA VAL A 58 7.69 -7.62 6.75
C VAL A 58 8.56 -6.37 6.86
N ILE A 59 7.94 -5.19 6.93
CA ILE A 59 8.58 -3.89 7.05
C ILE A 59 7.97 -3.22 8.28
N THR A 60 8.77 -2.97 9.31
CA THR A 60 8.31 -2.36 10.56
C THR A 60 8.10 -0.85 10.42
N ALA A 61 7.30 -0.27 11.31
CA ALA A 61 7.08 1.18 11.38
C ALA A 61 8.40 1.94 11.53
N GLU A 62 9.28 1.48 12.40
CA GLU A 62 10.60 2.07 12.58
C GLU A 62 11.40 2.09 11.26
N GLN A 63 11.38 0.99 10.52
CA GLN A 63 12.10 0.85 9.26
C GLN A 63 11.60 1.82 8.20
N TYR A 64 10.28 1.88 7.92
CA TYR A 64 9.77 2.79 6.88
C TYR A 64 9.79 4.26 7.32
N GLN A 65 9.67 4.57 8.62
CA GLN A 65 9.86 5.92 9.14
C GLN A 65 11.31 6.38 8.99
N ALA A 66 12.28 5.52 9.31
CA ALA A 66 13.71 5.79 9.08
C ALA A 66 14.01 6.08 7.59
N GLN A 67 13.29 5.43 6.68
CA GLN A 67 13.37 5.63 5.23
C GLN A 67 12.63 6.88 4.73
N GLY A 68 11.95 7.63 5.63
CA GLY A 68 11.24 8.86 5.31
C GLY A 68 9.92 8.64 4.56
N ALA A 69 9.25 7.52 4.78
CA ALA A 69 7.97 7.20 4.16
C ALA A 69 6.85 8.12 4.68
N ILE A 70 6.06 8.71 3.78
CA ILE A 70 4.94 9.60 4.09
C ILE A 70 3.61 9.13 3.46
N SER A 71 3.65 8.06 2.66
CA SER A 71 2.49 7.36 2.08
C SER A 71 2.68 5.85 2.21
N ILE A 72 1.62 5.06 2.00
CA ILE A 72 1.75 3.59 1.98
C ILE A 72 2.66 3.13 0.84
N SER A 73 2.57 3.77 -0.32
CA SER A 73 3.47 3.48 -1.44
C SER A 73 4.95 3.64 -1.07
N ASP A 74 5.28 4.64 -0.26
CA ASP A 74 6.66 4.87 0.17
C ASP A 74 7.16 3.77 1.12
N THR A 75 6.29 3.16 1.94
CA THR A 75 6.68 2.10 2.89
C THR A 75 7.24 0.86 2.20
N VAL A 76 6.82 0.60 0.96
CA VAL A 76 7.23 -0.58 0.18
C VAL A 76 8.37 -0.32 -0.81
N LYS A 77 8.91 0.90 -0.84
CA LYS A 77 9.92 1.37 -1.78
C LYS A 77 11.23 0.55 -1.75
N TYR A 78 11.59 0.03 -0.59
CA TYR A 78 12.79 -0.79 -0.38
C TYR A 78 12.44 -2.29 -0.27
N ALA A 79 11.51 -2.78 -1.12
CA ALA A 79 11.17 -4.20 -1.19
C ALA A 79 11.50 -4.78 -2.57
N ALA A 80 11.98 -6.02 -2.62
CA ALA A 80 12.33 -6.68 -3.88
C ALA A 80 11.08 -6.92 -4.74
N GLY A 81 11.20 -6.67 -6.06
CA GLY A 81 10.12 -6.89 -7.00
C GLY A 81 8.95 -5.91 -6.91
N VAL A 82 9.08 -4.86 -6.07
CA VAL A 82 8.04 -3.83 -5.87
C VAL A 82 8.45 -2.53 -6.55
N LEU A 83 7.53 -1.97 -7.33
CA LEU A 83 7.62 -0.62 -7.86
C LEU A 83 6.64 0.28 -7.11
N ALA A 84 7.16 1.11 -6.22
CA ALA A 84 6.41 2.15 -5.54
C ALA A 84 6.19 3.35 -6.46
N ASN A 85 5.02 4.01 -6.34
CA ASN A 85 4.69 5.24 -7.06
C ASN A 85 4.94 5.13 -8.58
N PRO A 86 4.31 4.18 -9.31
CA PRO A 86 4.58 3.93 -10.74
C PRO A 86 4.31 5.15 -11.63
N TYR A 87 3.45 6.06 -11.21
CA TYR A 87 3.12 7.31 -11.90
C TYR A 87 3.60 8.56 -11.11
N GLY A 88 4.70 8.43 -10.37
CA GLY A 88 5.08 9.45 -9.41
C GLY A 88 4.23 9.38 -8.14
N ARG A 89 4.58 10.21 -7.15
CA ARG A 89 3.80 10.29 -5.92
C ARG A 89 2.49 11.01 -6.19
N ASP A 90 1.39 10.39 -5.81
CA ASP A 90 0.04 10.93 -5.92
C ASP A 90 -0.58 11.09 -4.53
N THR A 91 -1.10 12.26 -4.21
CA THR A 91 -1.76 12.53 -2.92
C THR A 91 -3.15 11.90 -2.81
N ARG A 92 -3.75 11.52 -3.93
CA ARG A 92 -5.10 10.94 -4.00
C ARG A 92 -5.13 9.44 -3.74
N VAL A 93 -4.12 8.72 -4.23
CA VAL A 93 -4.10 7.26 -4.25
C VAL A 93 -2.70 6.71 -4.00
N ASP A 94 -2.61 5.60 -3.29
CA ASP A 94 -1.38 4.84 -3.17
C ASP A 94 -1.26 3.85 -4.34
N GLY A 95 -0.18 3.96 -5.11
CA GLY A 95 0.10 3.08 -6.24
C GLY A 95 1.34 2.24 -6.01
N PHE A 96 1.23 0.94 -6.14
CA PHE A 96 2.37 0.02 -6.13
C PHE A 96 2.10 -1.21 -6.99
N ASN A 97 3.15 -1.65 -7.71
CA ASN A 97 3.12 -2.87 -8.48
C ASN A 97 4.04 -3.92 -7.83
N VAL A 98 3.57 -5.13 -7.73
CA VAL A 98 4.35 -6.29 -7.30
C VAL A 98 4.53 -7.21 -8.50
N ARG A 99 5.78 -7.55 -8.85
CA ARG A 99 6.11 -8.38 -10.02
C ARG A 99 5.53 -7.86 -11.34
N GLY A 100 5.34 -6.55 -11.42
CA GLY A 100 4.82 -5.91 -12.63
C GLY A 100 3.30 -5.88 -12.76
N ILE A 101 2.55 -6.27 -11.74
CA ILE A 101 1.09 -6.28 -11.69
C ILE A 101 0.64 -5.43 -10.50
N ASP A 102 -0.47 -4.69 -10.64
CA ASP A 102 -1.04 -3.89 -9.55
C ASP A 102 -1.37 -4.80 -8.36
N ALA A 103 -0.89 -4.47 -7.17
CA ALA A 103 -1.21 -5.18 -5.95
C ALA A 103 -2.40 -4.55 -5.24
N LEU A 104 -3.13 -5.35 -4.46
CA LEU A 104 -4.24 -4.86 -3.65
C LEU A 104 -3.79 -4.54 -2.22
N GLN A 105 -4.39 -3.49 -1.65
CA GLN A 105 -4.19 -3.10 -0.26
C GLN A 105 -5.19 -3.80 0.64
N PHE A 106 -4.66 -4.40 1.71
CA PHE A 106 -5.39 -5.01 2.82
C PHE A 106 -5.03 -4.31 4.12
N ARG A 107 -5.91 -4.40 5.10
CA ARG A 107 -5.68 -3.95 6.47
C ARG A 107 -6.16 -5.04 7.42
N ASP A 108 -5.27 -5.48 8.31
CA ASP A 108 -5.55 -6.52 9.32
C ASP A 108 -6.11 -7.82 8.72
N GLY A 109 -5.69 -8.12 7.47
CA GLY A 109 -6.09 -9.32 6.73
C GLY A 109 -7.38 -9.20 5.93
N MET A 110 -8.06 -8.04 5.92
CA MET A 110 -9.26 -7.77 5.13
C MET A 110 -9.00 -6.69 4.09
N ARG A 111 -9.62 -6.78 2.91
CA ARG A 111 -9.44 -5.79 1.84
C ARG A 111 -9.75 -4.38 2.36
N ASP A 112 -8.85 -3.42 2.12
CA ASP A 112 -8.95 -2.04 2.62
C ASP A 112 -9.58 -1.11 1.58
N ILE A 113 -9.07 -1.11 0.36
CA ILE A 113 -9.53 -0.26 -0.74
C ILE A 113 -10.45 -1.06 -1.67
N PHE A 114 -11.72 -0.65 -1.76
CA PHE A 114 -12.74 -1.24 -2.65
C PHE A 114 -12.95 -0.40 -3.91
N SER A 115 -12.74 0.92 -3.82
CA SER A 115 -12.79 1.85 -4.95
C SER A 115 -11.83 3.00 -4.68
N TYR A 116 -10.86 3.23 -5.55
CA TYR A 116 -9.89 4.33 -5.41
C TYR A 116 -10.58 5.71 -5.39
N TYR A 117 -11.57 5.92 -6.26
CA TYR A 117 -12.28 7.20 -6.35
C TYR A 117 -13.58 7.23 -5.49
N ALA A 118 -13.57 6.53 -4.36
CA ALA A 118 -14.54 6.60 -3.28
C ALA A 118 -13.88 6.35 -1.91
N SER A 119 -12.54 6.41 -1.86
CA SER A 119 -11.73 6.18 -0.66
C SER A 119 -10.60 7.19 -0.61
N ILE A 120 -10.20 7.60 0.59
CA ILE A 120 -8.96 8.33 0.84
C ILE A 120 -7.80 7.37 1.13
N THR A 121 -6.55 7.84 1.04
CA THR A 121 -5.36 7.03 1.30
C THR A 121 -5.24 6.69 2.78
N SER A 122 -4.67 5.51 3.08
CA SER A 122 -4.37 5.13 4.46
C SER A 122 -3.13 5.86 4.99
N ASP A 123 -3.11 6.16 6.28
CA ASP A 123 -1.98 6.85 6.91
C ASP A 123 -0.94 5.86 7.45
N PRO A 124 0.33 5.89 7.00
CA PRO A 124 1.35 4.97 7.50
C PRO A 124 1.61 5.08 9.01
N TYR A 125 1.38 6.23 9.63
CA TYR A 125 1.58 6.39 11.08
C TYR A 125 0.62 5.53 11.94
N ASN A 126 -0.50 5.08 11.37
CA ASN A 126 -1.48 4.22 12.04
C ASN A 126 -1.09 2.73 12.08
N PHE A 127 0.02 2.35 11.44
CA PHE A 127 0.40 0.93 11.32
C PHE A 127 1.71 0.63 12.06
N GLU A 128 1.79 -0.55 12.64
CA GLU A 128 3.03 -1.04 13.28
C GLU A 128 3.95 -1.74 12.27
N ARG A 129 3.40 -2.30 11.19
CA ARG A 129 4.15 -2.92 10.10
C ARG A 129 3.33 -3.04 8.83
N VAL A 130 4.04 -3.25 7.76
CA VAL A 130 3.50 -3.55 6.42
C VAL A 130 4.03 -4.91 5.99
N GLU A 131 3.14 -5.79 5.54
CA GLU A 131 3.48 -7.13 5.06
C GLU A 131 3.19 -7.21 3.57
N ILE A 132 4.15 -7.69 2.78
CA ILE A 132 4.01 -7.87 1.33
C ILE A 132 4.00 -9.36 1.04
N VAL A 133 2.90 -9.86 0.51
CA VAL A 133 2.79 -11.20 -0.05
C VAL A 133 2.91 -11.11 -1.56
N ARG A 134 3.92 -11.76 -2.14
CA ARG A 134 4.20 -11.69 -3.58
C ARG A 134 3.52 -12.84 -4.32
N GLY A 135 2.88 -12.49 -5.44
CA GLY A 135 2.12 -13.43 -6.26
C GLY A 135 0.70 -13.69 -5.75
N PRO A 136 -0.05 -14.58 -6.43
CA PRO A 136 -1.43 -14.87 -6.14
C PRO A 136 -1.68 -15.30 -4.70
N ALA A 137 -2.67 -14.70 -4.03
CA ALA A 137 -2.97 -14.96 -2.61
C ALA A 137 -4.47 -15.20 -2.34
N SER A 138 -5.27 -15.50 -3.38
CA SER A 138 -6.73 -15.59 -3.26
C SER A 138 -7.21 -16.69 -2.32
N VAL A 139 -6.46 -17.78 -2.14
CA VAL A 139 -6.85 -18.88 -1.26
C VAL A 139 -7.12 -18.41 0.17
N LEU A 140 -6.37 -17.44 0.66
CA LEU A 140 -6.58 -16.90 2.02
C LEU A 140 -7.42 -15.62 2.03
N PHE A 141 -7.36 -14.81 0.97
CA PHE A 141 -7.86 -13.44 0.98
C PHE A 141 -9.03 -13.19 0.00
N GLY A 142 -9.47 -14.23 -0.72
CA GLY A 142 -10.59 -14.12 -1.67
C GLY A 142 -10.20 -13.36 -2.93
N GLN A 143 -10.97 -12.33 -3.29
CA GLN A 143 -10.64 -11.47 -4.43
C GLN A 143 -9.25 -10.88 -4.22
N GLY A 144 -8.27 -11.40 -4.95
CA GLY A 144 -6.88 -11.04 -4.79
C GLY A 144 -6.25 -10.58 -6.11
N SER A 145 -5.32 -9.64 -6.02
CA SER A 145 -4.46 -9.32 -7.15
C SER A 145 -3.60 -10.53 -7.53
N ILE A 146 -3.35 -10.66 -8.82
CA ILE A 146 -2.48 -11.67 -9.38
C ILE A 146 -1.01 -11.37 -9.04
N GLY A 147 -0.65 -10.09 -8.90
CA GLY A 147 0.70 -9.67 -8.50
C GLY A 147 1.02 -9.89 -7.03
N GLY A 148 0.01 -9.85 -6.16
CA GLY A 148 0.17 -9.96 -4.72
C GLY A 148 -0.66 -8.97 -3.92
N LEU A 149 -0.39 -8.86 -2.65
CA LEU A 149 -1.04 -7.92 -1.76
C LEU A 149 -0.06 -7.23 -0.80
N VAL A 150 -0.46 -6.05 -0.36
CA VAL A 150 0.18 -5.30 0.72
C VAL A 150 -0.80 -5.24 1.88
N ASN A 151 -0.47 -5.89 3.00
CA ASN A 151 -1.28 -5.92 4.21
C ASN A 151 -0.72 -4.94 5.24
N LEU A 152 -1.53 -4.01 5.67
CA LEU A 152 -1.23 -3.03 6.70
C LEU A 152 -1.70 -3.59 8.03
N VAL A 153 -0.81 -3.69 9.01
CA VAL A 153 -1.15 -4.17 10.36
C VAL A 153 -1.28 -2.97 11.27
N SER A 154 -2.50 -2.74 11.75
CA SER A 154 -2.86 -1.59 12.59
C SER A 154 -2.15 -1.65 13.94
N LYS A 155 -1.76 -0.48 14.45
CA LYS A 155 -1.30 -0.35 15.83
C LYS A 155 -2.41 -0.76 16.78
N SER A 156 -2.13 -1.66 17.70
CA SER A 156 -3.06 -2.13 18.72
C SER A 156 -2.54 -1.91 20.13
N PRO A 157 -3.40 -1.84 21.17
CA PRO A 157 -2.93 -1.73 22.54
C PRO A 157 -2.16 -2.96 23.00
N ASP A 158 -1.18 -2.72 23.87
CA ASP A 158 -0.53 -3.75 24.70
C ASP A 158 -0.57 -3.34 26.19
N PHE A 159 -0.07 -4.22 27.05
CA PHE A 159 -0.15 -4.00 28.51
C PHE A 159 1.09 -3.26 29.07
N LEU A 160 1.69 -2.36 28.25
CA LEU A 160 2.78 -1.47 28.67
C LEU A 160 2.34 -0.04 28.54
N THR A 161 2.46 0.78 29.60
CA THR A 161 2.21 2.21 29.49
C THR A 161 3.39 2.90 28.85
N ARG A 162 3.17 3.52 27.67
CA ARG A 162 4.16 4.29 26.93
C ARG A 162 3.50 5.24 25.94
N GLY A 163 4.22 6.25 25.53
CA GLY A 163 3.72 7.13 24.48
C GLY A 163 4.83 7.94 23.82
N GLU A 164 4.50 8.47 22.64
CA GLU A 164 5.32 9.40 21.88
C GLU A 164 4.45 10.56 21.38
N LEU A 165 4.97 11.77 21.53
CA LEU A 165 4.44 12.98 20.91
C LEU A 165 5.53 13.57 20.02
N SER A 166 5.21 13.88 18.77
CA SER A 166 6.18 14.40 17.82
C SER A 166 5.63 15.60 17.05
N ALA A 167 6.51 16.55 16.73
CA ALA A 167 6.27 17.64 15.79
C ALA A 167 7.20 17.48 14.58
N VAL A 168 6.66 17.72 13.38
CA VAL A 168 7.40 17.63 12.12
C VAL A 168 7.29 18.96 11.38
N TYR A 169 8.42 19.45 10.86
CA TYR A 169 8.47 20.52 9.91
C TYR A 169 9.27 20.10 8.67
N GLY A 170 8.79 20.44 7.47
CA GLY A 170 9.42 19.94 6.27
C GLY A 170 9.23 20.78 5.02
N SER A 171 9.72 20.26 3.90
CA SER A 171 9.53 20.84 2.57
C SER A 171 8.07 21.10 2.26
N TYR A 172 7.80 22.11 1.46
CA TYR A 172 6.44 22.54 1.03
C TYR A 172 5.56 23.03 2.20
N ASP A 173 6.20 23.70 3.17
CA ASP A 173 5.56 24.25 4.38
C ASP A 173 4.81 23.19 5.23
N ARG A 174 5.31 21.94 5.19
CA ARG A 174 4.73 20.81 5.92
C ARG A 174 4.91 21.00 7.42
N LYS A 175 3.80 20.93 8.13
CA LYS A 175 3.71 21.01 9.60
C LYS A 175 2.85 19.85 10.09
N GLU A 176 3.34 19.07 11.03
CA GLU A 176 2.58 17.97 11.60
C GLU A 176 2.72 17.89 13.11
N LEU A 177 1.64 17.45 13.74
CA LEU A 177 1.65 16.95 15.11
C LEU A 177 1.22 15.48 15.08
N LEU A 178 2.01 14.64 15.74
CA LEU A 178 1.81 13.21 15.83
C LEU A 178 1.72 12.80 17.30
N GLY A 179 0.84 11.86 17.60
CA GLY A 179 0.70 11.28 18.91
C GLY A 179 0.39 9.80 18.86
N ASP A 180 1.06 9.01 19.68
CA ASP A 180 0.81 7.59 19.87
C ASP A 180 0.97 7.28 21.35
N VAL A 181 -0.15 7.03 22.03
CA VAL A 181 -0.18 6.83 23.48
C VAL A 181 -0.88 5.52 23.77
N ASN A 182 -0.17 4.62 24.45
CA ASN A 182 -0.66 3.34 24.93
C ASN A 182 -0.67 3.33 26.46
N LEU A 183 -1.81 3.01 27.06
CA LEU A 183 -2.01 2.96 28.50
C LEU A 183 -2.49 1.58 28.92
N ALA A 184 -1.75 0.91 29.77
CA ALA A 184 -2.19 -0.27 30.49
C ALA A 184 -3.06 0.20 31.68
N LEU A 185 -4.37 0.01 31.58
CA LEU A 185 -5.33 0.39 32.64
C LEU A 185 -5.41 -0.67 33.72
N SER A 186 -5.14 -1.93 33.38
CA SER A 186 -4.97 -3.08 34.26
C SER A 186 -4.22 -4.17 33.52
N ASP A 187 -3.96 -5.30 34.19
CA ASP A 187 -3.33 -6.50 33.57
C ASP A 187 -4.20 -7.12 32.45
N THR A 188 -5.47 -6.73 32.36
CA THR A 188 -6.42 -7.28 31.40
C THR A 188 -7.04 -6.24 30.47
N LEU A 189 -6.80 -4.95 30.69
CA LEU A 189 -7.40 -3.86 29.92
C LEU A 189 -6.34 -2.82 29.55
N ALA A 190 -6.18 -2.58 28.25
CA ALA A 190 -5.31 -1.53 27.71
C ALA A 190 -6.04 -0.72 26.65
N VAL A 191 -5.64 0.56 26.51
CA VAL A 191 -6.14 1.45 25.46
C VAL A 191 -4.98 2.12 24.75
N ARG A 192 -5.17 2.41 23.45
CA ARG A 192 -4.20 3.16 22.66
C ARG A 192 -4.91 4.21 21.83
N ALA A 193 -4.29 5.36 21.69
CA ALA A 193 -4.76 6.43 20.82
C ALA A 193 -3.62 6.85 19.89
N VAL A 194 -3.87 6.80 18.57
CA VAL A 194 -2.95 7.27 17.55
C VAL A 194 -3.58 8.46 16.86
N GLY A 195 -2.84 9.55 16.68
CA GLY A 195 -3.35 10.77 16.07
C GLY A 195 -2.34 11.46 15.17
N ARG A 196 -2.84 12.16 14.13
CA ARG A 196 -2.08 13.04 13.25
C ARG A 196 -2.90 14.27 12.91
N LEU A 197 -2.25 15.43 13.00
CA LEU A 197 -2.70 16.67 12.40
C LEU A 197 -1.63 17.10 11.41
N ARG A 198 -2.00 17.39 10.18
CA ARG A 198 -1.10 17.81 9.10
C ARG A 198 -1.68 19.00 8.35
N ASP A 199 -0.88 20.04 8.19
CA ASP A 199 -1.05 21.19 7.31
C ASP A 199 0.16 21.23 6.39
N SER A 200 -0.03 21.08 5.08
CA SER A 200 1.07 20.92 4.13
C SER A 200 0.67 21.33 2.72
N GLY A 201 1.54 22.04 2.03
CA GLY A 201 1.51 22.08 0.58
C GLY A 201 2.15 20.84 -0.04
N THR A 202 2.27 20.86 -1.38
CA THR A 202 2.99 19.85 -2.17
C THR A 202 3.99 20.50 -3.14
N TYR A 203 4.70 19.69 -3.89
CA TYR A 203 5.59 20.18 -4.96
C TYR A 203 4.84 20.72 -6.19
N VAL A 204 3.53 20.55 -6.27
CA VAL A 204 2.66 21.19 -7.25
C VAL A 204 1.96 22.37 -6.58
N LYS A 205 2.11 23.57 -7.11
CA LYS A 205 1.45 24.76 -6.55
C LYS A 205 -0.06 24.54 -6.47
N HIS A 206 -0.71 25.14 -5.46
CA HIS A 206 -2.15 25.09 -5.22
C HIS A 206 -2.71 23.70 -4.87
N VAL A 207 -1.88 22.70 -4.69
CA VAL A 207 -2.29 21.37 -4.24
C VAL A 207 -1.90 21.20 -2.77
N PRO A 208 -2.88 21.22 -1.85
CA PRO A 208 -2.65 20.93 -0.43
C PRO A 208 -2.44 19.44 -0.18
N ASP A 209 -1.99 19.08 1.03
CA ASP A 209 -1.89 17.70 1.52
C ASP A 209 -2.20 17.70 3.03
N ASP A 210 -3.42 18.15 3.38
CA ASP A 210 -3.90 18.30 4.74
C ASP A 210 -4.59 17.05 5.24
N ARG A 211 -4.41 16.73 6.54
CA ARG A 211 -5.01 15.53 7.13
C ARG A 211 -5.27 15.72 8.62
N VAL A 212 -6.44 15.25 9.03
CA VAL A 212 -6.78 14.97 10.42
C VAL A 212 -7.02 13.47 10.55
N MET A 213 -6.34 12.80 11.48
CA MET A 213 -6.54 11.38 11.76
C MET A 213 -6.57 11.15 13.26
N PHE A 214 -7.54 10.33 13.71
CA PHE A 214 -7.63 9.84 15.09
C PHE A 214 -8.06 8.38 15.09
N ALA A 215 -7.25 7.51 15.68
CA ALA A 215 -7.45 6.07 15.74
C ALA A 215 -7.37 5.55 17.19
N PRO A 216 -8.47 5.58 17.95
CA PRO A 216 -8.53 4.97 19.27
C PRO A 216 -8.72 3.45 19.15
N SER A 217 -8.16 2.72 20.10
CA SER A 217 -8.31 1.29 20.21
C SER A 217 -8.31 0.82 21.67
N LEU A 218 -8.92 -0.34 21.89
CA LEU A 218 -9.03 -0.99 23.19
C LEU A 218 -8.68 -2.47 23.04
N ARG A 219 -7.90 -3.00 23.96
CA ARG A 219 -7.65 -4.43 24.10
C ARG A 219 -8.10 -4.90 25.47
N TRP A 220 -8.88 -5.97 25.48
CA TRP A 220 -9.43 -6.55 26.69
C TRP A 220 -9.21 -8.08 26.69
N LYS A 221 -8.56 -8.56 27.75
CA LYS A 221 -8.34 -9.98 28.02
C LYS A 221 -9.18 -10.40 29.22
N PRO A 222 -10.48 -10.74 29.05
CA PRO A 222 -11.35 -11.15 30.16
C PRO A 222 -10.87 -12.44 30.85
N THR A 223 -10.18 -13.28 30.10
CA THR A 223 -9.50 -14.49 30.57
C THR A 223 -8.15 -14.63 29.90
N ALA A 224 -7.30 -15.54 30.36
CA ALA A 224 -6.02 -15.85 29.73
C ALA A 224 -6.21 -16.30 28.26
N ASP A 225 -7.32 -16.95 27.96
CA ASP A 225 -7.60 -17.58 26.67
C ASP A 225 -8.41 -16.70 25.70
N THR A 226 -8.89 -15.53 26.16
CA THR A 226 -9.73 -14.64 25.33
C THR A 226 -9.06 -13.29 25.16
N ASP A 227 -8.87 -12.86 23.92
CA ASP A 227 -8.31 -11.57 23.54
C ASP A 227 -9.28 -10.84 22.61
N VAL A 228 -9.75 -9.67 23.05
CA VAL A 228 -10.68 -8.81 22.30
C VAL A 228 -9.97 -7.50 21.98
N VAL A 229 -9.92 -7.15 20.69
CA VAL A 229 -9.39 -5.87 20.23
C VAL A 229 -10.49 -5.12 19.48
N LEU A 230 -10.80 -3.90 19.94
CA LEU A 230 -11.68 -2.97 19.25
C LEU A 230 -10.86 -1.80 18.73
N THR A 231 -11.03 -1.45 17.46
CA THR A 231 -10.38 -0.29 16.87
C THR A 231 -11.41 0.59 16.18
N ALA A 232 -11.20 1.91 16.23
CA ALA A 232 -11.93 2.85 15.42
C ALA A 232 -10.94 3.76 14.69
N LEU A 233 -11.36 4.36 13.59
CA LEU A 233 -10.60 5.32 12.83
C LEU A 233 -11.54 6.42 12.33
N TYR A 234 -11.19 7.66 12.59
CA TYR A 234 -11.67 8.82 11.88
C TYR A 234 -10.50 9.42 11.11
N GLN A 235 -10.67 9.65 9.83
CA GLN A 235 -9.69 10.34 9.00
C GLN A 235 -10.42 11.27 8.03
N GLU A 236 -9.90 12.49 7.88
CA GLU A 236 -10.34 13.49 6.93
C GLU A 236 -9.12 14.04 6.21
N ASP A 237 -9.19 14.06 4.88
CA ASP A 237 -8.16 14.57 3.98
C ASP A 237 -8.72 15.73 3.18
N ASP A 238 -7.95 16.82 3.09
CA ASP A 238 -8.15 17.87 2.08
C ASP A 238 -6.88 17.96 1.24
N THR A 239 -6.97 17.44 0.01
CA THR A 239 -5.84 17.40 -0.92
C THR A 239 -6.31 17.65 -2.35
N GLY A 240 -5.42 17.52 -3.31
CA GLY A 240 -5.69 17.59 -4.73
C GLY A 240 -4.86 16.55 -5.49
N SER A 241 -4.73 16.73 -6.79
CA SER A 241 -3.89 15.85 -7.61
C SER A 241 -2.48 16.43 -7.76
N THR A 242 -1.47 15.70 -7.31
CA THR A 242 -0.08 15.98 -7.70
C THR A 242 0.26 15.41 -9.09
N SER A 243 -0.57 14.52 -9.63
CA SER A 243 -0.48 14.00 -11.00
C SER A 243 -1.27 14.92 -11.95
N GLN A 244 -0.56 15.78 -12.67
CA GLN A 244 -1.17 16.83 -13.52
C GLN A 244 -1.45 16.38 -14.95
N PHE A 245 -1.13 15.13 -15.32
CA PHE A 245 -1.38 14.52 -16.65
C PHE A 245 -0.89 15.38 -17.83
N LEU A 246 0.27 16.03 -17.67
CA LEU A 246 0.79 16.95 -18.68
C LEU A 246 1.16 16.23 -19.98
N PRO A 247 0.97 16.87 -21.15
CA PRO A 247 1.23 16.25 -22.44
C PRO A 247 2.73 15.91 -22.59
N ILE A 248 3.02 14.81 -23.28
CA ILE A 248 4.38 14.43 -23.67
C ILE A 248 5.04 15.51 -24.51
N ILE A 249 4.27 16.07 -25.46
CA ILE A 249 4.71 17.18 -26.29
C ILE A 249 4.68 18.46 -25.44
N GLY A 250 5.79 19.13 -25.36
CA GLY A 250 5.98 20.30 -24.50
C GLY A 250 6.68 19.99 -23.18
N THR A 251 6.58 18.76 -22.67
CA THR A 251 7.31 18.31 -21.45
C THR A 251 8.48 17.40 -21.80
N PHE A 252 8.23 16.11 -21.98
CA PHE A 252 9.27 15.11 -22.29
C PHE A 252 9.85 15.31 -23.69
N ARG A 253 9.01 15.60 -24.68
CA ARG A 253 9.42 15.94 -26.04
C ARG A 253 9.21 17.44 -26.31
N PRO A 254 10.03 18.07 -27.16
CA PRO A 254 9.80 19.45 -27.58
C PRO A 254 8.43 19.64 -28.23
N ASN A 255 7.87 20.84 -28.11
CA ASN A 255 6.74 21.34 -28.89
C ASN A 255 7.28 22.40 -29.87
N PRO A 256 7.59 22.04 -31.13
CA PRO A 256 8.16 22.98 -32.08
C PRO A 256 7.21 24.14 -32.37
N GLY A 257 7.71 25.37 -32.26
CA GLY A 257 6.94 26.60 -32.43
C GLY A 257 6.31 27.14 -31.14
N ALA A 258 6.39 26.43 -30.04
CA ALA A 258 5.96 26.92 -28.73
C ALA A 258 6.98 27.87 -28.09
N PRO A 259 6.59 28.70 -27.10
CA PRO A 259 7.48 29.64 -26.40
C PRO A 259 8.64 28.98 -25.63
N GLY A 260 8.57 27.68 -25.39
CA GLY A 260 9.60 26.94 -24.64
C GLY A 260 9.09 25.57 -24.18
N ARG A 261 9.73 25.02 -23.17
CA ARG A 261 9.26 23.80 -22.49
C ARG A 261 8.30 24.16 -21.34
N LEU A 262 7.25 23.36 -21.19
CA LEU A 262 6.40 23.42 -20.00
C LEU A 262 7.20 22.99 -18.76
N ASP A 263 6.98 23.66 -17.65
CA ASP A 263 7.44 23.14 -16.36
C ASP A 263 6.64 21.85 -16.07
N PRO A 264 7.30 20.71 -15.87
CA PRO A 264 6.61 19.46 -15.65
C PRO A 264 5.87 19.36 -14.29
N PHE A 265 5.94 20.42 -13.47
CA PHE A 265 5.15 20.59 -12.25
C PHE A 265 4.06 21.67 -12.41
N THR A 266 3.77 22.11 -13.62
CA THR A 266 2.69 23.08 -13.88
C THR A 266 1.37 22.55 -13.37
N PHE A 267 0.70 23.34 -12.52
CA PHE A 267 -0.67 23.08 -12.11
C PHE A 267 -1.62 23.48 -13.23
N VAL A 268 -2.50 22.59 -13.65
CA VAL A 268 -3.46 22.83 -14.76
C VAL A 268 -4.90 22.95 -14.27
N GLY A 269 -5.12 22.92 -12.96
CA GLY A 269 -6.43 23.04 -12.34
C GLY A 269 -6.79 24.45 -11.95
N LYS A 270 -7.99 24.63 -11.39
CA LYS A 270 -8.47 25.90 -10.82
C LYS A 270 -8.23 25.92 -9.31
N PRO A 271 -7.40 26.85 -8.79
CA PRO A 271 -7.17 26.98 -7.35
C PRO A 271 -8.49 27.09 -6.58
N GLY A 272 -8.63 26.31 -5.50
CA GLY A 272 -9.82 26.31 -4.64
C GLY A 272 -11.00 25.50 -5.18
N TRP A 273 -10.99 25.07 -6.44
CA TRP A 273 -12.01 24.18 -7.01
C TRP A 273 -11.48 22.76 -7.16
N ASP A 274 -10.26 22.58 -7.74
CA ASP A 274 -9.64 21.27 -7.84
C ASP A 274 -9.32 20.74 -6.44
N ARG A 275 -9.88 19.58 -6.12
CA ARG A 275 -9.72 18.94 -4.81
C ARG A 275 -9.92 17.44 -4.87
N TYR A 276 -9.33 16.76 -3.93
CA TYR A 276 -9.61 15.37 -3.57
C TYR A 276 -9.80 15.37 -2.06
N ALA A 277 -11.01 15.69 -1.64
CA ALA A 277 -11.36 15.92 -0.25
C ALA A 277 -12.33 14.84 0.22
N GLY A 278 -12.04 14.19 1.33
CA GLY A 278 -12.88 13.10 1.77
C GLY A 278 -12.68 12.71 3.21
N ARG A 279 -13.63 11.91 3.68
CA ARG A 279 -13.68 11.43 5.06
C ARG A 279 -13.84 9.92 5.06
N SER A 280 -13.20 9.26 6.03
CA SER A 280 -13.38 7.84 6.31
C SER A 280 -13.61 7.62 7.80
N LEU A 281 -14.69 6.93 8.12
CA LEU A 281 -14.98 6.40 9.45
C LEU A 281 -14.93 4.88 9.38
N GLN A 282 -14.15 4.27 10.28
CA GLN A 282 -14.02 2.81 10.33
C GLN A 282 -14.17 2.31 11.76
N GLY A 283 -14.73 1.12 11.89
CA GLY A 283 -14.77 0.37 13.14
C GLY A 283 -14.43 -1.08 12.90
N MET A 284 -13.58 -1.69 13.73
CA MET A 284 -13.22 -3.10 13.66
C MET A 284 -13.27 -3.75 15.04
N ALA A 285 -13.76 -4.97 15.08
CA ALA A 285 -13.67 -5.88 16.22
C ALA A 285 -12.89 -7.13 15.80
N SER A 286 -11.95 -7.54 16.65
CA SER A 286 -11.21 -8.80 16.52
C SER A 286 -11.31 -9.56 17.85
N ILE A 287 -11.72 -10.81 17.79
CA ILE A 287 -11.83 -11.70 18.95
C ILE A 287 -11.03 -12.95 18.64
N THR A 288 -10.13 -13.30 19.54
CA THR A 288 -9.43 -14.58 19.51
C THR A 288 -9.74 -15.32 20.81
N HIS A 289 -10.09 -16.60 20.69
CA HIS A 289 -10.37 -17.45 21.86
C HIS A 289 -9.71 -18.81 21.68
N ASP A 290 -8.92 -19.20 22.64
CA ASP A 290 -8.30 -20.52 22.73
C ASP A 290 -9.20 -21.43 23.57
N PHE A 291 -9.94 -22.36 22.91
CA PHE A 291 -10.72 -23.38 23.63
C PHE A 291 -9.80 -24.39 24.31
N SER A 292 -8.60 -24.57 23.76
CA SER A 292 -7.50 -25.39 24.27
C SER A 292 -6.25 -25.06 23.46
N ASP A 293 -5.10 -25.61 23.81
CA ASP A 293 -3.86 -25.52 22.99
C ASP A 293 -4.05 -26.06 21.57
N ALA A 294 -5.03 -26.96 21.39
CA ALA A 294 -5.35 -27.57 20.10
C ALA A 294 -6.33 -26.80 19.26
N VAL A 295 -7.19 -25.93 19.82
CA VAL A 295 -8.30 -25.30 19.09
C VAL A 295 -8.40 -23.82 19.40
N ARG A 296 -8.21 -22.99 18.37
CA ARG A 296 -8.33 -21.53 18.42
C ARG A 296 -9.41 -21.03 17.47
N LEU A 297 -10.27 -20.15 17.96
CA LEU A 297 -11.22 -19.38 17.18
C LEU A 297 -10.68 -17.97 16.95
N SER A 298 -10.77 -17.48 15.71
CA SER A 298 -10.56 -16.07 15.38
C SER A 298 -11.77 -15.52 14.63
N VAL A 299 -12.29 -14.40 15.11
CA VAL A 299 -13.42 -13.68 14.50
C VAL A 299 -13.01 -12.23 14.29
N LYS A 300 -13.14 -11.73 13.06
CA LYS A 300 -12.89 -10.33 12.73
C LYS A 300 -14.08 -9.76 11.97
N ALA A 301 -14.48 -8.55 12.29
CA ALA A 301 -15.50 -7.81 11.56
C ALA A 301 -15.09 -6.33 11.45
N ARG A 302 -15.28 -5.73 10.28
CA ARG A 302 -14.99 -4.31 10.02
C ARG A 302 -16.11 -3.66 9.22
N TYR A 303 -16.43 -2.43 9.59
CA TYR A 303 -17.30 -1.53 8.84
C TYR A 303 -16.53 -0.28 8.43
N ILE A 304 -16.76 0.18 7.19
CA ILE A 304 -16.19 1.41 6.63
C ILE A 304 -17.33 2.25 6.06
N ASP A 305 -17.34 3.54 6.40
CA ASP A 305 -18.15 4.58 5.79
C ASP A 305 -17.20 5.65 5.24
N SER A 306 -17.35 6.02 3.97
CA SER A 306 -16.46 6.97 3.29
C SER A 306 -17.23 7.87 2.34
N ASP A 307 -16.91 9.16 2.37
CA ASP A 307 -17.35 10.19 1.42
C ASP A 307 -16.12 10.75 0.71
N LEU A 308 -16.27 11.12 -0.57
CA LEU A 308 -15.21 11.72 -1.36
C LEU A 308 -15.77 12.70 -2.38
N GLU A 309 -15.20 13.90 -2.42
CA GLU A 309 -15.30 14.86 -3.52
C GLU A 309 -14.02 14.81 -4.34
N TYR A 310 -14.12 14.54 -5.63
CA TYR A 310 -13.00 14.54 -6.55
C TYR A 310 -13.31 15.47 -7.73
N PHE A 311 -12.70 16.66 -7.72
CA PHE A 311 -12.82 17.69 -8.72
C PHE A 311 -11.43 17.96 -9.29
N THR A 312 -11.29 17.91 -10.60
CA THR A 312 -9.97 17.97 -11.23
C THR A 312 -10.03 18.49 -12.65
N HIS A 313 -9.00 19.23 -13.04
CA HIS A 313 -8.73 19.49 -14.45
C HIS A 313 -7.55 18.61 -14.91
N TYR A 314 -7.56 18.24 -16.17
CA TYR A 314 -6.44 17.57 -16.81
C TYR A 314 -6.43 17.80 -18.32
N THR A 315 -5.23 17.88 -18.91
CA THR A 315 -5.08 18.17 -20.33
C THR A 315 -5.58 17.05 -21.22
N ASN A 316 -6.24 17.39 -22.33
CA ASN A 316 -6.64 16.43 -23.37
C ASN A 316 -5.45 16.14 -24.30
N SER A 317 -4.50 15.36 -23.82
CA SER A 317 -3.45 14.78 -24.65
C SER A 317 -3.84 13.44 -25.29
N TYR A 318 -5.01 12.91 -24.96
CA TYR A 318 -5.45 11.56 -25.32
C TYR A 318 -6.04 11.49 -26.73
N SER A 319 -6.78 12.53 -27.17
CA SER A 319 -7.43 12.56 -28.48
C SER A 319 -6.44 12.56 -29.64
N ASN A 320 -5.29 13.19 -29.45
CA ASN A 320 -4.17 13.19 -30.40
C ASN A 320 -2.82 13.12 -29.65
N PRO A 321 -2.35 11.93 -29.25
CA PRO A 321 -1.17 11.78 -28.39
C PRO A 321 0.15 12.31 -28.98
N ILE A 322 0.23 12.41 -30.30
CA ILE A 322 1.46 12.83 -31.01
C ILE A 322 1.46 14.32 -31.37
N ASP A 323 0.29 14.95 -31.39
CA ASP A 323 0.13 16.40 -31.68
C ASP A 323 -1.11 16.97 -31.00
N PRO A 324 -1.10 17.16 -29.65
CA PRO A 324 -2.30 17.53 -28.90
C PRO A 324 -2.63 19.04 -28.95
N PHE A 325 -1.73 19.87 -29.48
CA PHE A 325 -1.90 21.32 -29.52
C PHE A 325 -2.58 21.81 -30.80
N ALA A 326 -3.31 22.92 -30.72
CA ALA A 326 -3.79 23.65 -31.85
C ALA A 326 -2.62 24.22 -32.71
N PRO A 327 -2.87 24.76 -33.91
CA PRO A 327 -1.82 25.28 -34.80
C PRO A 327 -0.94 26.39 -34.19
N ASP A 328 -1.44 27.12 -33.21
CA ASP A 328 -0.70 28.14 -32.44
C ASP A 328 0.35 27.56 -31.51
N ARG A 329 0.37 26.23 -31.32
CA ARG A 329 1.31 25.48 -30.43
C ARG A 329 1.19 25.82 -28.94
N ARG A 330 0.12 26.46 -28.53
CA ARG A 330 -0.15 26.91 -27.16
C ARG A 330 -1.47 26.35 -26.64
N THR A 331 -2.49 26.39 -27.49
CA THR A 331 -3.85 26.01 -27.13
C THR A 331 -4.03 24.49 -27.12
N ILE A 332 -4.61 23.97 -26.04
CA ILE A 332 -4.92 22.55 -25.85
C ILE A 332 -6.30 22.40 -25.18
N GLY A 333 -6.95 21.28 -25.41
CA GLY A 333 -8.16 20.91 -24.65
C GLY A 333 -7.84 20.68 -23.18
N LEU A 334 -8.71 21.16 -22.30
CA LEU A 334 -8.68 20.91 -20.86
C LEU A 334 -10.01 20.31 -20.45
N TYR A 335 -9.95 19.13 -19.85
CA TYR A 335 -11.11 18.50 -19.22
C TYR A 335 -11.31 19.06 -17.83
N ALA A 336 -12.57 19.29 -17.44
CA ALA A 336 -13.01 19.52 -16.08
C ALA A 336 -13.91 18.34 -15.67
N ASP A 337 -13.50 17.55 -14.72
CA ASP A 337 -14.20 16.37 -14.19
C ASP A 337 -14.50 16.59 -12.70
N ALA A 338 -15.76 16.48 -12.32
CA ALA A 338 -16.17 16.59 -10.93
C ALA A 338 -17.05 15.42 -10.53
N SER A 339 -16.77 14.80 -9.43
CA SER A 339 -17.56 13.68 -8.91
C SER A 339 -17.64 13.66 -7.40
N ASP A 340 -18.83 13.30 -6.89
CA ASP A 340 -19.06 12.94 -5.50
C ASP A 340 -19.22 11.42 -5.43
N ALA A 341 -18.61 10.81 -4.43
CA ALA A 341 -18.72 9.38 -4.17
C ALA A 341 -19.04 9.11 -2.70
N ARG A 342 -19.75 8.02 -2.46
CA ARG A 342 -20.04 7.48 -1.12
C ARG A 342 -19.81 5.99 -1.13
N MET A 343 -19.22 5.48 -0.08
CA MET A 343 -18.95 4.05 0.02
C MET A 343 -19.24 3.53 1.42
N ASN A 344 -19.96 2.40 1.47
CA ASN A 344 -20.14 1.62 2.68
C ASN A 344 -19.61 0.23 2.44
N VAL A 345 -18.86 -0.30 3.41
CA VAL A 345 -18.30 -1.64 3.36
C VAL A 345 -18.54 -2.35 4.68
N PHE A 346 -18.98 -3.61 4.62
CA PHE A 346 -18.93 -4.54 5.73
C PHE A 346 -18.09 -5.75 5.33
N SER A 347 -17.16 -6.14 6.17
CA SER A 347 -16.31 -7.32 5.95
C SER A 347 -16.16 -8.12 7.24
N THR A 348 -16.15 -9.44 7.14
CA THR A 348 -15.85 -10.34 8.26
C THR A 348 -15.01 -11.51 7.77
N ASP A 349 -14.11 -11.98 8.63
CA ASP A 349 -13.24 -13.14 8.39
C ASP A 349 -13.20 -13.97 9.69
N ASN A 350 -13.70 -15.20 9.63
CA ASN A 350 -13.87 -16.05 10.79
C ASN A 350 -13.23 -17.40 10.51
N ASN A 351 -12.41 -17.87 11.42
CA ASN A 351 -11.74 -19.15 11.24
C ASN A 351 -11.52 -19.90 12.55
N LEU A 352 -11.43 -21.22 12.41
CA LEU A 352 -10.99 -22.16 13.43
C LEU A 352 -9.64 -22.72 13.01
N GLN A 353 -8.67 -22.67 13.90
CA GLN A 353 -7.39 -23.32 13.77
C GLN A 353 -7.34 -24.55 14.68
N PHE A 354 -6.89 -25.66 14.13
CA PHE A 354 -6.69 -26.90 14.83
C PHE A 354 -5.19 -27.26 14.77
N ASN A 355 -4.58 -27.45 15.93
CA ASN A 355 -3.21 -27.91 16.08
C ASN A 355 -3.24 -29.35 16.58
N PHE A 356 -2.68 -30.30 15.83
CA PHE A 356 -2.65 -31.70 16.21
C PHE A 356 -1.46 -32.43 15.58
N GLY A 357 -1.04 -33.54 16.20
CA GLY A 357 -0.01 -34.40 15.68
C GLY A 357 -0.57 -35.67 15.04
N THR A 358 0.11 -36.18 14.00
CA THR A 358 -0.13 -37.49 13.42
C THR A 358 1.14 -38.33 13.58
N GLY A 359 1.14 -39.22 14.58
CA GLY A 359 2.36 -39.89 15.03
C GLY A 359 3.33 -38.92 15.72
N ASP A 360 4.59 -39.33 15.87
CA ASP A 360 5.56 -38.59 16.69
C ASP A 360 6.28 -37.43 15.95
N ASN A 361 6.15 -37.35 14.63
CA ASN A 361 6.99 -36.47 13.81
C ASN A 361 6.22 -35.65 12.77
N ILE A 362 4.89 -35.61 12.85
CA ILE A 362 4.05 -34.85 11.90
C ILE A 362 3.12 -33.95 12.70
N GLU A 363 3.28 -32.66 12.53
CA GLU A 363 2.43 -31.64 13.13
C GLU A 363 1.55 -30.98 12.05
N HIS A 364 0.29 -30.72 12.41
CA HIS A 364 -0.69 -30.05 11.57
C HIS A 364 -1.15 -28.75 12.21
N LYS A 365 -1.19 -27.68 11.39
CA LYS A 365 -1.94 -26.45 11.68
C LYS A 365 -3.05 -26.31 10.63
N LEU A 366 -4.18 -26.94 10.90
CA LEU A 366 -5.34 -26.93 10.00
C LEU A 366 -6.19 -25.68 10.27
N LEU A 367 -6.39 -24.85 9.26
CA LEU A 367 -7.23 -23.67 9.29
C LEU A 367 -8.47 -23.88 8.43
N VAL A 368 -9.65 -23.70 8.99
CA VAL A 368 -10.93 -23.72 8.28
C VAL A 368 -11.63 -22.40 8.52
N GLY A 369 -12.05 -21.71 7.46
CA GLY A 369 -12.62 -20.39 7.63
C GLY A 369 -13.71 -20.04 6.63
N VAL A 370 -14.45 -19.02 6.99
CA VAL A 370 -15.48 -18.36 6.18
C VAL A 370 -15.31 -16.87 6.28
N ASP A 371 -15.29 -16.20 5.13
CA ASP A 371 -15.34 -14.75 5.07
C ASP A 371 -16.54 -14.26 4.24
N TYR A 372 -16.98 -13.08 4.59
CA TYR A 372 -18.02 -12.39 3.86
C TYR A 372 -17.66 -10.92 3.73
N SER A 373 -17.88 -10.35 2.56
CA SER A 373 -17.81 -8.91 2.35
C SER A 373 -19.00 -8.41 1.53
N TRP A 374 -19.44 -7.23 1.89
CA TRP A 374 -20.42 -6.46 1.15
C TRP A 374 -19.90 -5.03 1.02
N ASN A 375 -19.98 -4.49 -0.19
CA ASN A 375 -19.71 -3.08 -0.42
C ASN A 375 -20.81 -2.46 -1.30
N LYS A 376 -21.03 -1.17 -1.10
CA LYS A 376 -21.93 -0.36 -1.90
C LYS A 376 -21.23 0.97 -2.20
N VAL A 377 -21.02 1.24 -3.48
CA VAL A 377 -20.42 2.48 -3.95
C VAL A 377 -21.48 3.25 -4.72
N GLY A 378 -21.75 4.49 -4.32
CA GLY A 378 -22.58 5.44 -5.03
C GLY A 378 -21.70 6.53 -5.62
N LYS A 379 -21.93 6.88 -6.88
CA LYS A 379 -21.23 7.98 -7.56
C LYS A 379 -22.20 8.83 -8.35
N ARG A 380 -21.94 10.15 -8.38
CA ARG A 380 -22.51 11.10 -9.34
C ARG A 380 -21.39 11.97 -9.85
N GLY A 381 -21.49 12.44 -11.07
CA GLY A 381 -20.43 13.25 -11.66
C GLY A 381 -20.91 14.07 -12.84
N VAL A 382 -20.07 15.01 -13.22
CA VAL A 382 -20.23 15.87 -14.39
C VAL A 382 -18.88 16.07 -15.05
N PHE A 383 -18.89 16.25 -16.35
CA PHE A 383 -17.71 16.36 -17.18
C PHE A 383 -17.87 17.49 -18.19
N GLY A 384 -16.82 18.28 -18.39
CA GLY A 384 -16.73 19.35 -19.37
C GLY A 384 -15.40 19.37 -20.11
N LEU A 385 -15.35 20.11 -21.19
CA LEU A 385 -14.16 20.33 -22.00
C LEU A 385 -14.10 21.78 -22.43
N GLU A 386 -12.98 22.43 -22.30
CA GLU A 386 -12.69 23.77 -22.80
C GLU A 386 -11.32 23.82 -23.50
N MET A 387 -11.00 24.93 -24.14
CA MET A 387 -9.70 25.18 -24.77
C MET A 387 -8.96 26.24 -23.97
N ILE A 388 -7.70 25.96 -23.60
CA ILE A 388 -6.86 26.87 -22.82
C ILE A 388 -5.51 27.09 -23.49
N ASP A 389 -4.85 28.22 -23.18
CA ASP A 389 -3.43 28.40 -23.40
C ASP A 389 -2.63 27.73 -22.27
N LEU A 390 -2.00 26.58 -22.54
CA LEU A 390 -1.27 25.82 -21.51
C LEU A 390 0.05 26.50 -21.07
N TYR A 391 0.56 27.44 -21.86
CA TYR A 391 1.78 28.21 -21.56
C TYR A 391 1.51 29.49 -20.76
N ASP A 392 0.23 29.92 -20.65
CA ASP A 392 -0.19 31.10 -19.90
C ASP A 392 -1.66 30.90 -19.42
N ILE A 393 -1.79 30.10 -18.37
CA ILE A 393 -3.11 29.66 -17.88
C ILE A 393 -3.80 30.80 -17.12
N ASP A 394 -4.95 31.24 -17.61
CA ASP A 394 -5.87 32.10 -16.85
C ASP A 394 -6.70 31.24 -15.89
N TYR A 395 -6.21 31.08 -14.65
CA TYR A 395 -6.86 30.25 -13.62
C TYR A 395 -8.27 30.74 -13.25
N ASP A 396 -8.53 32.05 -13.37
CA ASP A 396 -9.84 32.60 -13.01
C ASP A 396 -10.88 32.30 -14.08
N ALA A 397 -10.47 32.20 -15.35
CA ALA A 397 -11.33 31.89 -16.46
C ALA A 397 -11.70 30.40 -16.60
N LEU A 398 -10.99 29.48 -15.93
CA LEU A 398 -11.27 28.03 -16.03
C LEU A 398 -12.71 27.71 -15.64
N LEU A 399 -13.37 26.89 -16.46
CA LEU A 399 -14.75 26.45 -16.25
C LEU A 399 -14.81 25.43 -15.09
N THR A 400 -15.87 25.54 -14.32
CA THR A 400 -16.15 24.66 -13.18
C THR A 400 -17.54 24.07 -13.30
N TYR A 401 -17.70 22.86 -12.77
CA TYR A 401 -18.95 22.11 -12.80
C TYR A 401 -19.22 21.50 -11.44
N ASP A 402 -20.47 21.50 -10.99
CA ASP A 402 -20.86 20.83 -9.75
C ASP A 402 -21.70 19.59 -10.04
N PRO A 403 -21.33 18.43 -9.47
CA PRO A 403 -22.12 17.22 -9.63
C PRO A 403 -23.54 17.40 -9.10
N SER A 404 -24.53 17.03 -9.89
CA SER A 404 -25.95 17.15 -9.53
C SER A 404 -26.70 15.85 -9.83
N GLY A 405 -27.95 15.76 -9.34
CA GLY A 405 -28.79 14.59 -9.54
C GLY A 405 -28.52 13.45 -8.55
N PRO A 406 -29.18 12.30 -8.74
CA PRO A 406 -29.09 11.17 -7.84
C PRO A 406 -27.76 10.41 -7.97
N PHE A 407 -27.34 9.78 -6.88
CA PHE A 407 -26.20 8.84 -6.93
C PHE A 407 -26.59 7.56 -7.68
N ALA A 408 -25.73 7.13 -8.59
CA ALA A 408 -25.77 5.80 -9.18
C ALA A 408 -25.05 4.82 -8.26
N TYR A 409 -25.74 3.78 -7.78
CA TYR A 409 -25.19 2.83 -6.82
C TYR A 409 -24.88 1.48 -7.47
N VAL A 410 -23.69 0.98 -7.19
CA VAL A 410 -23.31 -0.42 -7.46
C VAL A 410 -22.95 -1.08 -6.15
N SER A 411 -23.44 -2.30 -5.93
CA SER A 411 -23.09 -3.10 -4.76
C SER A 411 -22.54 -4.46 -5.17
N GLN A 412 -21.62 -4.97 -4.37
CA GLN A 412 -21.04 -6.29 -4.56
C GLN A 412 -21.07 -7.06 -3.22
N LYS A 413 -21.32 -8.36 -3.30
CA LYS A 413 -21.23 -9.30 -2.17
C LYS A 413 -20.29 -10.43 -2.55
N GLN A 414 -19.50 -10.85 -1.58
CA GLN A 414 -18.66 -12.04 -1.69
C GLN A 414 -18.88 -12.92 -0.47
N LEU A 415 -18.96 -14.21 -0.69
CA LEU A 415 -18.88 -15.24 0.34
C LEU A 415 -17.79 -16.21 -0.06
N GLY A 416 -16.82 -16.43 0.82
CA GLY A 416 -15.70 -17.35 0.64
C GLY A 416 -15.66 -18.39 1.76
N ILE A 417 -15.38 -19.64 1.38
CA ILE A 417 -15.09 -20.73 2.33
C ILE A 417 -13.72 -21.26 1.97
N TYR A 418 -12.86 -21.41 2.96
CA TYR A 418 -11.48 -21.84 2.73
C TYR A 418 -11.01 -22.85 3.76
N VAL A 419 -10.08 -23.69 3.32
CA VAL A 419 -9.35 -24.63 4.17
C VAL A 419 -7.89 -24.59 3.81
N GLN A 420 -7.03 -24.64 4.79
CA GLN A 420 -5.59 -24.75 4.62
C GLN A 420 -5.01 -25.66 5.69
N ASP A 421 -4.11 -26.56 5.30
CA ASP A 421 -3.30 -27.33 6.24
C ASP A 421 -1.84 -26.99 6.03
N GLN A 422 -1.18 -26.68 7.11
CA GLN A 422 0.27 -26.51 7.18
C GLN A 422 0.83 -27.71 7.96
N ILE A 423 1.48 -28.60 7.23
CA ILE A 423 1.97 -29.89 7.72
C ILE A 423 3.48 -29.78 7.92
N ARG A 424 3.97 -30.03 9.11
CA ARG A 424 5.39 -30.01 9.43
C ARG A 424 5.88 -31.43 9.70
N PHE A 425 6.91 -31.83 8.98
CA PHE A 425 7.52 -33.14 9.08
C PHE A 425 8.90 -33.01 9.73
N PHE A 426 9.16 -33.77 10.79
CA PHE A 426 10.46 -33.89 11.47
C PHE A 426 11.08 -32.54 11.84
N ASP A 427 10.27 -31.51 12.11
CA ASP A 427 10.70 -30.12 12.38
C ASP A 427 11.57 -29.48 11.28
N ARG A 428 11.60 -30.05 10.08
CA ARG A 428 12.48 -29.60 8.98
C ARG A 428 11.80 -29.30 7.67
N VAL A 429 10.69 -29.98 7.38
CA VAL A 429 10.00 -29.82 6.11
C VAL A 429 8.58 -29.36 6.38
N SER A 430 8.18 -28.22 5.81
CA SER A 430 6.81 -27.73 5.88
C SER A 430 6.15 -27.85 4.50
N VAL A 431 4.94 -28.41 4.48
CA VAL A 431 4.06 -28.48 3.32
C VAL A 431 2.82 -27.67 3.61
N VAL A 432 2.45 -26.78 2.72
CA VAL A 432 1.23 -25.97 2.81
C VAL A 432 0.30 -26.37 1.67
N LEU A 433 -0.92 -26.80 2.01
CA LEU A 433 -1.98 -27.12 1.06
C LEU A 433 -3.21 -26.28 1.39
N GLY A 434 -3.83 -25.67 0.39
CA GLY A 434 -5.00 -24.84 0.60
C GLY A 434 -5.96 -24.88 -0.57
N ALA A 435 -7.24 -24.76 -0.27
CA ALA A 435 -8.32 -24.65 -1.23
C ALA A 435 -9.35 -23.63 -0.76
N ARG A 436 -9.96 -22.92 -1.70
CA ARG A 436 -10.99 -21.94 -1.43
C ARG A 436 -12.06 -21.95 -2.51
N ARG A 437 -13.31 -21.75 -2.10
CA ARG A 437 -14.45 -21.53 -2.98
C ARG A 437 -15.09 -20.19 -2.68
N ASP A 438 -15.23 -19.36 -3.71
CA ASP A 438 -15.87 -18.05 -3.65
C ASP A 438 -17.12 -17.99 -4.50
N ARG A 439 -18.11 -17.22 -4.00
CA ARG A 439 -19.25 -16.76 -4.76
C ARG A 439 -19.31 -15.22 -4.66
N VAL A 440 -19.27 -14.55 -5.81
CA VAL A 440 -19.36 -13.09 -5.92
C VAL A 440 -20.61 -12.73 -6.72
N THR A 441 -21.36 -11.74 -6.23
CA THR A 441 -22.54 -11.22 -6.92
C THR A 441 -22.52 -9.70 -6.90
N SER A 442 -22.88 -9.08 -8.02
CA SER A 442 -22.98 -7.62 -8.18
C SER A 442 -24.39 -7.21 -8.54
N SER A 443 -24.82 -6.03 -8.08
CA SER A 443 -26.09 -5.41 -8.52
C SER A 443 -26.07 -5.05 -10.03
N ALA A 444 -24.89 -5.02 -10.66
CA ALA A 444 -24.74 -4.87 -12.10
C ALA A 444 -25.03 -6.16 -12.90
N GLY A 445 -25.41 -7.24 -12.22
CA GLY A 445 -25.82 -8.51 -12.85
C GLY A 445 -24.76 -9.60 -12.88
N ASN A 446 -23.48 -9.30 -12.58
CA ASN A 446 -22.42 -10.29 -12.55
C ASN A 446 -22.63 -11.31 -11.42
N LYS A 447 -22.40 -12.59 -11.74
CA LYS A 447 -22.43 -13.70 -10.78
C LYS A 447 -21.25 -14.62 -11.09
N ASP A 448 -20.23 -14.53 -10.27
CA ASP A 448 -19.00 -15.29 -10.43
C ASP A 448 -18.86 -16.34 -9.34
N ASN A 449 -18.34 -17.50 -9.74
CA ASN A 449 -17.91 -18.54 -8.82
C ASN A 449 -16.47 -18.93 -9.18
N ALA A 450 -15.60 -18.96 -8.19
CA ALA A 450 -14.22 -19.35 -8.37
C ALA A 450 -13.81 -20.40 -7.35
N THR A 451 -12.96 -21.32 -7.77
CA THR A 451 -12.21 -22.20 -6.86
C THR A 451 -10.75 -21.95 -7.10
N THR A 452 -10.00 -21.71 -6.05
CA THR A 452 -8.56 -21.46 -6.10
C THR A 452 -7.81 -22.42 -5.19
N PHE A 453 -6.60 -22.81 -5.62
CA PHE A 453 -5.74 -23.72 -4.91
C PHE A 453 -4.39 -23.10 -4.63
N ARG A 454 -3.75 -23.59 -3.56
CA ARG A 454 -2.33 -23.37 -3.28
C ARG A 454 -1.69 -24.65 -2.79
N ALA A 455 -0.44 -24.83 -3.18
CA ALA A 455 0.41 -25.92 -2.67
C ALA A 455 1.85 -25.39 -2.58
N GLY A 456 2.55 -25.73 -1.53
CA GLY A 456 3.95 -25.34 -1.39
C GLY A 456 4.70 -26.27 -0.44
N ILE A 457 5.99 -26.37 -0.67
CA ILE A 457 6.92 -27.14 0.15
C ILE A 457 8.17 -26.31 0.41
N ILE A 458 8.65 -26.35 1.62
CA ILE A 458 9.95 -25.80 2.03
C ILE A 458 10.61 -26.76 3.01
N GLY A 459 11.92 -26.89 2.95
CA GLY A 459 12.61 -27.76 3.88
C GLY A 459 14.05 -27.33 4.11
N GLU A 460 14.48 -27.37 5.37
CA GLU A 460 15.86 -27.07 5.75
C GLU A 460 16.78 -28.26 5.45
N ILE A 461 17.77 -28.04 4.59
CA ILE A 461 18.76 -29.05 4.19
C ILE A 461 20.09 -28.95 4.94
N GLY A 462 20.21 -27.97 5.85
CA GLY A 462 21.39 -27.72 6.69
C GLY A 462 22.01 -26.35 6.46
N ALA A 463 22.81 -25.88 7.39
CA ALA A 463 23.47 -24.56 7.39
C ALA A 463 22.51 -23.38 7.19
N GLY A 464 21.25 -23.51 7.65
CA GLY A 464 20.20 -22.49 7.49
C GLY A 464 19.69 -22.33 6.05
N ILE A 465 19.94 -23.30 5.16
CA ILE A 465 19.50 -23.27 3.78
C ILE A 465 18.18 -24.02 3.65
N SER A 466 17.13 -23.31 3.16
CA SER A 466 15.78 -23.84 2.98
C SER A 466 15.30 -23.60 1.55
N PRO A 467 15.49 -24.57 0.62
CA PRO A 467 14.87 -24.54 -0.69
C PRO A 467 13.36 -24.67 -0.58
N PHE A 468 12.63 -23.96 -1.48
CA PHE A 468 11.18 -24.03 -1.53
C PHE A 468 10.66 -24.05 -2.96
N PHE A 469 9.45 -24.58 -3.08
CA PHE A 469 8.64 -24.52 -4.30
C PHE A 469 7.19 -24.25 -3.93
N SER A 470 6.49 -23.43 -4.74
CA SER A 470 5.06 -23.20 -4.56
C SER A 470 4.31 -23.05 -5.88
N TYR A 471 3.02 -23.43 -5.81
CA TYR A 471 1.99 -23.17 -6.79
C TYR A 471 0.86 -22.38 -6.10
N THR A 472 0.42 -21.28 -6.75
CA THR A 472 -0.66 -20.46 -6.19
C THR A 472 -1.57 -19.93 -7.30
N GLU A 473 -2.85 -19.77 -6.97
CA GLU A 473 -3.88 -19.23 -7.85
C GLU A 473 -4.55 -17.99 -7.26
N SER A 474 -5.07 -17.15 -8.14
CA SER A 474 -5.95 -16.04 -7.77
C SER A 474 -7.03 -15.79 -8.81
N PHE A 475 -8.10 -15.14 -8.38
CA PHE A 475 -9.12 -14.58 -9.24
C PHE A 475 -9.48 -13.15 -8.79
N LEU A 476 -9.87 -12.32 -9.74
CA LEU A 476 -10.33 -10.95 -9.52
C LEU A 476 -11.57 -10.72 -10.37
N PRO A 477 -12.78 -10.64 -9.76
CA PRO A 477 -13.98 -10.27 -10.48
C PRO A 477 -13.87 -8.85 -11.08
N ILE A 478 -14.28 -8.69 -12.31
CA ILE A 478 -14.29 -7.41 -13.02
C ILE A 478 -15.74 -7.02 -13.26
N ALA A 479 -16.10 -5.80 -12.89
CA ALA A 479 -17.41 -5.23 -13.19
C ALA A 479 -17.46 -4.75 -14.64
N GLY A 480 -18.63 -4.92 -15.28
CA GLY A 480 -18.88 -4.49 -16.65
C GLY A 480 -19.15 -5.64 -17.61
N SER A 481 -19.23 -5.33 -18.89
CA SER A 481 -19.57 -6.26 -19.97
C SER A 481 -18.70 -6.02 -21.18
N LEU A 482 -18.62 -7.01 -22.06
CA LEU A 482 -18.08 -6.86 -23.39
C LEU A 482 -18.89 -5.83 -24.16
N THR A 483 -18.24 -5.11 -25.05
CA THR A 483 -18.90 -4.19 -25.99
C THR A 483 -18.34 -4.39 -27.39
N ASP A 484 -19.17 -4.22 -28.41
CA ASP A 484 -18.70 -4.14 -29.79
C ASP A 484 -18.18 -2.73 -30.14
N VAL A 485 -17.75 -2.53 -31.39
CA VAL A 485 -17.21 -1.24 -31.86
C VAL A 485 -18.23 -0.11 -31.81
N ASP A 486 -19.53 -0.43 -31.89
CA ASP A 486 -20.63 0.49 -31.84
C ASP A 486 -21.15 0.76 -30.42
N GLY A 487 -20.59 0.05 -29.43
CA GLY A 487 -20.96 0.18 -28.02
C GLY A 487 -22.15 -0.67 -27.58
N ASN A 488 -22.59 -1.63 -28.39
CA ASN A 488 -23.63 -2.57 -27.98
C ASN A 488 -23.08 -3.47 -26.87
N ILE A 489 -23.87 -3.63 -25.82
CA ILE A 489 -23.49 -4.39 -24.62
C ILE A 489 -23.66 -5.88 -24.89
N GLY A 490 -22.58 -6.64 -24.70
CA GLY A 490 -22.52 -8.09 -24.78
C GLY A 490 -22.55 -8.76 -23.41
N ASP A 491 -21.92 -9.95 -23.32
CA ASP A 491 -21.85 -10.72 -22.08
C ASP A 491 -21.10 -9.98 -20.95
N PRO A 492 -21.48 -10.20 -19.68
CA PRO A 492 -20.71 -9.74 -18.53
C PRO A 492 -19.27 -10.24 -18.57
N PHE A 493 -18.33 -9.45 -18.06
CA PHE A 493 -16.94 -9.89 -17.92
C PHE A 493 -16.82 -11.12 -17.05
N LYS A 494 -15.93 -12.03 -17.44
CA LYS A 494 -15.46 -13.14 -16.61
C LYS A 494 -14.42 -12.62 -15.63
N PRO A 495 -14.21 -13.26 -14.47
CA PRO A 495 -13.11 -12.93 -13.60
C PRO A 495 -11.77 -13.05 -14.31
N GLN A 496 -10.87 -12.10 -14.05
CA GLN A 496 -9.45 -12.31 -14.33
C GLN A 496 -8.92 -13.42 -13.45
N THR A 497 -8.06 -14.26 -13.97
CA THR A 497 -7.45 -15.37 -13.23
C THR A 497 -5.94 -15.33 -13.36
N GLY A 498 -5.25 -15.73 -12.30
CA GLY A 498 -3.81 -15.81 -12.25
C GLY A 498 -3.33 -17.14 -11.71
N THR A 499 -2.25 -17.64 -12.28
CA THR A 499 -1.53 -18.81 -11.80
C THR A 499 -0.05 -18.48 -11.67
N GLN A 500 0.60 -18.98 -10.62
CA GLN A 500 2.02 -18.80 -10.40
C GLN A 500 2.70 -20.11 -10.02
N PHE A 501 3.86 -20.34 -10.62
CA PHE A 501 4.87 -21.25 -10.13
C PHE A 501 6.07 -20.47 -9.62
N GLU A 502 6.58 -20.86 -8.49
CA GLU A 502 7.68 -20.20 -7.82
C GLU A 502 8.63 -21.22 -7.20
N ALA A 503 9.93 -20.96 -7.33
CA ALA A 503 10.98 -21.76 -6.70
C ALA A 503 12.07 -20.83 -6.15
N GLY A 504 12.64 -21.18 -5.04
CA GLY A 504 13.69 -20.35 -4.43
C GLY A 504 14.42 -21.00 -3.29
N ILE A 505 15.27 -20.20 -2.68
CA ILE A 505 16.08 -20.59 -1.52
C ILE A 505 15.99 -19.47 -0.50
N LYS A 506 15.73 -19.83 0.75
CA LYS A 506 15.94 -18.97 1.92
C LYS A 506 17.20 -19.43 2.64
N TRP A 507 18.05 -18.48 2.98
CA TRP A 507 19.28 -18.75 3.70
C TRP A 507 19.34 -17.88 4.95
N GLN A 508 19.30 -18.53 6.12
CA GLN A 508 19.38 -17.93 7.44
C GLN A 508 20.50 -18.60 8.25
N PRO A 509 21.77 -18.20 8.05
CA PRO A 509 22.90 -18.79 8.77
C PRO A 509 22.92 -18.44 10.26
N GLY A 510 22.13 -17.47 10.69
CA GLY A 510 21.97 -17.01 12.05
C GLY A 510 20.86 -15.99 12.21
N PRO A 511 20.50 -15.57 13.43
CA PRO A 511 19.30 -14.74 13.69
C PRO A 511 19.34 -13.35 13.04
N GLY A 512 20.52 -12.80 12.76
CA GLY A 512 20.67 -11.47 12.16
C GLY A 512 20.70 -11.46 10.63
N THR A 513 20.56 -12.60 9.93
CA THR A 513 20.71 -12.66 8.48
C THR A 513 19.60 -13.45 7.85
N LEU A 514 18.95 -12.86 6.83
CA LEU A 514 18.03 -13.59 5.96
C LEU A 514 18.28 -13.16 4.50
N VAL A 515 18.60 -14.13 3.65
CA VAL A 515 18.71 -13.93 2.20
C VAL A 515 17.68 -14.82 1.52
N THR A 516 16.89 -14.25 0.63
CA THR A 516 15.91 -14.98 -0.18
C THR A 516 16.20 -14.74 -1.66
N VAL A 517 16.35 -15.82 -2.41
CA VAL A 517 16.45 -15.80 -3.87
C VAL A 517 15.28 -16.56 -4.42
N THR A 518 14.54 -15.94 -5.34
CA THR A 518 13.28 -16.48 -5.87
C THR A 518 13.24 -16.32 -7.39
N ALA A 519 12.84 -17.38 -8.09
CA ALA A 519 12.46 -17.33 -9.50
C ALA A 519 10.96 -17.63 -9.60
N PHE A 520 10.24 -16.88 -10.45
CA PHE A 520 8.79 -17.03 -10.59
C PHE A 520 8.33 -16.95 -12.04
N HIS A 521 7.16 -17.55 -12.27
CA HIS A 521 6.42 -17.49 -13.53
C HIS A 521 4.94 -17.30 -13.22
N ILE A 522 4.41 -16.12 -13.58
CA ILE A 522 2.99 -15.74 -13.42
C ILE A 522 2.34 -15.73 -14.80
N LYS A 523 1.14 -16.29 -14.90
CA LYS A 523 0.29 -16.20 -16.07
C LYS A 523 -1.08 -15.63 -15.66
N GLU A 524 -1.44 -14.49 -16.24
CA GLU A 524 -2.72 -13.83 -16.09
C GLU A 524 -3.57 -14.03 -17.34
N ARG A 525 -4.88 -14.29 -17.17
CA ARG A 525 -5.85 -14.49 -18.25
C ARG A 525 -7.09 -13.64 -18.02
N ASN A 526 -7.91 -13.51 -19.07
CA ASN A 526 -9.14 -12.74 -19.09
C ASN A 526 -8.91 -11.26 -18.78
N ARG A 527 -7.78 -10.68 -19.20
CA ARG A 527 -7.58 -9.22 -19.13
C ARG A 527 -8.55 -8.53 -20.06
N VAL A 528 -9.14 -7.44 -19.57
CA VAL A 528 -9.94 -6.53 -20.40
C VAL A 528 -9.01 -5.73 -21.31
N LEU A 529 -9.30 -5.73 -22.60
CA LEU A 529 -8.62 -4.94 -23.62
C LEU A 529 -9.62 -3.98 -24.26
N TYR A 530 -9.19 -2.75 -24.42
CA TYR A 530 -9.95 -1.69 -25.05
C TYR A 530 -9.42 -1.51 -26.48
N GLY A 531 -10.31 -1.61 -27.47
CA GLY A 531 -10.01 -1.46 -28.91
C GLY A 531 -10.48 -0.13 -29.47
N GLU A 532 -10.65 -0.08 -30.79
CA GLU A 532 -11.18 1.09 -31.49
C GLU A 532 -12.68 1.30 -31.19
N GLY A 533 -13.11 2.56 -31.15
CA GLY A 533 -14.49 2.90 -30.79
C GLY A 533 -14.80 2.50 -29.35
N SER A 534 -15.93 1.83 -29.16
CA SER A 534 -16.37 1.31 -27.87
C SER A 534 -15.99 -0.16 -27.63
N LEU A 535 -15.18 -0.76 -28.48
CA LEU A 535 -14.83 -2.19 -28.41
C LEU A 535 -14.13 -2.51 -27.10
N THR A 536 -14.72 -3.45 -26.36
CA THR A 536 -14.13 -4.00 -25.14
C THR A 536 -14.13 -5.54 -25.24
N THR A 537 -12.98 -6.14 -25.17
CA THR A 537 -12.80 -7.59 -25.22
C THR A 537 -12.12 -8.13 -23.95
N GLN A 538 -12.18 -9.42 -23.76
CA GLN A 538 -11.56 -10.08 -22.61
C GLN A 538 -10.65 -11.24 -23.04
N SER A 539 -9.90 -11.03 -24.12
CA SER A 539 -8.95 -11.99 -24.67
C SER A 539 -7.52 -11.78 -24.19
N GLY A 540 -7.29 -10.78 -23.33
CA GLY A 540 -5.95 -10.40 -22.86
C GLY A 540 -5.29 -11.49 -22.01
N GLU A 541 -4.03 -11.80 -22.33
CA GLU A 541 -3.15 -12.67 -21.56
C GLU A 541 -1.83 -11.93 -21.26
N LEU A 542 -1.37 -11.99 -20.01
CA LEU A 542 -0.09 -11.45 -19.61
C LEU A 542 0.75 -12.53 -18.93
N THR A 543 1.98 -12.68 -19.37
CA THR A 543 2.97 -13.54 -18.73
C THR A 543 4.06 -12.68 -18.10
N THR A 544 4.34 -12.90 -16.82
CA THR A 544 5.48 -12.31 -16.12
C THR A 544 6.42 -13.38 -15.62
N LYS A 545 7.70 -13.26 -15.93
CA LYS A 545 8.78 -14.12 -15.43
C LYS A 545 9.84 -13.25 -14.80
N GLY A 546 10.42 -13.71 -13.70
CA GLY A 546 11.43 -12.90 -13.04
C GLY A 546 12.27 -13.64 -12.01
N ILE A 547 13.24 -12.89 -11.48
CA ILE A 547 14.10 -13.30 -10.39
C ILE A 547 14.12 -12.16 -9.39
N GLU A 548 14.00 -12.49 -8.12
CA GLU A 548 14.11 -11.56 -6.99
C GLU A 548 15.23 -12.02 -6.06
N VAL A 549 15.99 -11.06 -5.56
CA VAL A 549 16.97 -11.25 -4.49
C VAL A 549 16.66 -10.24 -3.40
N GLU A 550 16.52 -10.72 -2.20
CA GLU A 550 16.29 -9.92 -1.01
C GLU A 550 17.26 -10.35 0.08
N ALA A 551 18.00 -9.41 0.64
CA ALA A 551 18.92 -9.65 1.74
C ALA A 551 18.67 -8.64 2.86
N SER A 552 18.55 -9.13 4.09
CA SER A 552 18.59 -8.35 5.31
C SER A 552 19.69 -8.91 6.20
N HIS A 553 20.50 -8.02 6.77
CA HIS A 553 21.62 -8.41 7.61
C HIS A 553 21.87 -7.36 8.68
N THR A 554 21.92 -7.82 9.93
CA THR A 554 22.33 -7.02 11.10
C THR A 554 23.74 -7.45 11.50
N LEU A 555 24.69 -6.56 11.30
CA LEU A 555 26.10 -6.76 11.64
C LEU A 555 26.38 -6.35 13.09
N PRO A 556 27.44 -6.92 13.72
CA PRO A 556 27.90 -6.45 15.02
C PRO A 556 28.15 -4.94 15.03
N GLY A 557 27.78 -4.28 16.13
CA GLY A 557 27.94 -2.85 16.32
C GLY A 557 26.79 -2.03 15.69
N ASN A 558 25.58 -2.57 15.67
CA ASN A 558 24.34 -1.86 15.26
C ASN A 558 24.41 -1.31 13.81
N PHE A 559 24.91 -2.13 12.91
CA PHE A 559 24.90 -1.84 11.47
C PHE A 559 23.88 -2.75 10.78
N GLU A 560 22.91 -2.14 10.12
CA GLU A 560 21.86 -2.83 9.37
C GLU A 560 22.06 -2.63 7.88
N LEU A 561 21.80 -3.66 7.11
CA LEU A 561 21.85 -3.65 5.66
C LEU A 561 20.60 -4.33 5.08
N LEU A 562 19.91 -3.63 4.20
CA LEU A 562 18.86 -4.17 3.33
C LEU A 562 19.33 -4.02 1.89
N ALA A 563 19.29 -5.08 1.11
CA ALA A 563 19.63 -5.04 -0.31
C ALA A 563 18.61 -5.84 -1.10
N ASN A 564 18.07 -5.23 -2.14
CA ASN A 564 16.99 -5.80 -2.92
C ASN A 564 17.25 -5.62 -4.42
N TYR A 565 16.95 -6.66 -5.17
CA TYR A 565 16.98 -6.63 -6.62
C TYR A 565 15.81 -7.44 -7.20
N GLY A 566 15.14 -6.87 -8.20
CA GLY A 566 14.10 -7.54 -8.97
C GLY A 566 14.37 -7.42 -10.47
N TYR A 567 14.30 -8.56 -11.16
CA TYR A 567 14.25 -8.63 -12.61
C TYR A 567 12.89 -9.14 -13.03
N ASN A 568 12.13 -8.35 -13.82
CA ASN A 568 10.80 -8.70 -14.31
C ASN A 568 10.76 -8.61 -15.84
N LYS A 569 10.30 -9.67 -16.49
CA LYS A 569 10.05 -9.70 -17.92
C LYS A 569 8.58 -9.96 -18.17
N LEU A 570 7.87 -8.89 -18.55
CA LEU A 570 6.47 -8.95 -18.97
C LEU A 570 6.38 -9.23 -20.46
N ARG A 571 5.41 -10.05 -20.86
CA ARG A 571 5.06 -10.32 -22.25
C ARG A 571 3.56 -10.51 -22.36
N SER A 572 2.97 -9.83 -23.33
CA SER A 572 1.62 -10.11 -23.82
C SER A 572 1.69 -10.34 -25.33
N GLU A 573 0.90 -11.27 -25.83
CA GLU A 573 0.76 -11.54 -27.25
C GLU A 573 -0.49 -10.86 -27.82
N THR A 574 -1.43 -10.51 -26.96
CA THR A 574 -2.75 -9.98 -27.29
C THR A 574 -2.88 -8.49 -27.02
N ASP A 575 -2.15 -7.95 -26.04
CA ASP A 575 -2.21 -6.55 -25.66
C ASP A 575 -1.10 -5.75 -26.36
N THR A 576 -1.48 -4.95 -27.35
CA THR A 576 -0.57 -4.10 -28.14
C THR A 576 -0.35 -2.73 -27.47
N ALA A 577 -1.20 -2.35 -26.54
CA ALA A 577 -1.13 -1.08 -25.81
C ALA A 577 -0.57 -1.24 -24.38
N LEU A 578 0.44 -2.08 -24.21
CA LEU A 578 0.96 -2.44 -22.90
C LEU A 578 1.95 -1.40 -22.37
N ASN A 579 1.73 -0.99 -21.12
CA ASN A 579 2.69 -0.21 -20.36
C ASN A 579 3.65 -1.15 -19.63
N TYR A 580 4.84 -1.30 -20.18
CA TYR A 580 5.86 -2.15 -19.59
C TYR A 580 6.50 -1.50 -18.37
N LEU A 581 6.44 -2.18 -17.25
CA LEU A 581 7.16 -1.78 -16.05
C LEU A 581 8.67 -2.01 -16.22
N PRO A 582 9.51 -1.36 -15.39
CA PRO A 582 10.95 -1.51 -15.50
C PRO A 582 11.35 -2.97 -15.32
N ARG A 583 12.26 -3.46 -16.18
CA ARG A 583 12.79 -4.82 -16.05
C ARG A 583 13.67 -4.99 -14.82
N HIS A 584 14.36 -3.94 -14.43
CA HIS A 584 15.30 -3.94 -13.31
C HIS A 584 14.87 -2.90 -12.28
N ILE A 585 14.71 -3.34 -11.06
CA ILE A 585 14.50 -2.49 -9.88
C ILE A 585 15.52 -2.96 -8.85
N ALA A 586 16.26 -2.03 -8.25
CA ALA A 586 17.22 -2.34 -7.21
C ALA A 586 17.15 -1.30 -6.10
N SER A 587 17.33 -1.72 -4.88
CA SER A 587 17.45 -0.81 -3.75
C SER A 587 18.43 -1.35 -2.71
N ILE A 588 19.09 -0.42 -2.05
CA ILE A 588 19.91 -0.70 -0.88
C ILE A 588 19.60 0.36 0.17
N TRP A 589 19.45 -0.06 1.43
CA TRP A 589 19.33 0.81 2.58
C TRP A 589 20.25 0.32 3.68
N SER A 590 20.93 1.22 4.34
CA SER A 590 21.83 0.87 5.43
C SER A 590 21.72 1.89 6.54
N THR A 591 21.76 1.45 7.79
CA THR A 591 21.84 2.28 9.00
C THR A 591 23.01 1.87 9.87
N LYS A 592 23.55 2.85 10.59
CA LYS A 592 24.59 2.64 11.60
C LYS A 592 24.30 3.53 12.79
N THR A 593 24.26 2.91 13.98
CA THR A 593 24.12 3.62 15.25
C THR A 593 25.45 3.75 15.96
N PHE A 594 25.76 4.96 16.41
CA PHE A 594 26.96 5.32 17.14
C PHE A 594 26.58 5.81 18.53
N GLY A 595 27.25 5.33 19.56
CA GLY A 595 27.18 5.94 20.90
C GLY A 595 27.87 7.31 20.88
N LEU A 596 27.22 8.29 21.46
CA LEU A 596 27.78 9.62 21.71
C LEU A 596 28.14 9.76 23.21
N VAL A 597 28.40 10.99 23.65
CA VAL A 597 28.68 11.25 25.08
C VAL A 597 27.41 11.04 25.91
N GLY A 598 27.53 10.34 27.02
CA GLY A 598 26.41 9.96 27.90
C GLY A 598 25.52 8.90 27.24
N GLU A 599 24.21 9.03 27.38
CA GLU A 599 23.21 8.12 26.83
C GLU A 599 22.77 8.47 25.40
N ALA A 600 23.36 9.50 24.80
CA ALA A 600 22.99 9.92 23.46
C ALA A 600 23.48 8.93 22.39
N GLN A 601 22.62 8.63 21.41
CA GLN A 601 22.93 7.79 20.27
C GLN A 601 22.67 8.55 18.96
N LEU A 602 23.60 8.44 18.02
CA LEU A 602 23.45 8.97 16.64
C LEU A 602 23.22 7.80 15.69
N ARG A 603 22.07 7.75 15.02
CA ARG A 603 21.78 6.83 13.94
C ARG A 603 21.89 7.57 12.60
N LEU A 604 22.76 7.09 11.74
CA LEU A 604 22.89 7.58 10.36
C LEU A 604 22.36 6.51 9.41
N GLY A 605 21.59 6.93 8.42
CA GLY A 605 21.02 6.06 7.39
C GLY A 605 21.24 6.63 5.99
N ALA A 606 21.44 5.74 5.02
CA ALA A 606 21.50 6.10 3.62
C ALA A 606 20.89 5.01 2.75
N GLY A 607 20.19 5.41 1.70
CA GLY A 607 19.58 4.49 0.75
C GLY A 607 19.70 4.96 -0.69
N VAL A 608 19.71 3.99 -1.60
CA VAL A 608 19.71 4.21 -3.04
C VAL A 608 18.61 3.34 -3.65
N VAL A 609 17.80 3.95 -4.52
CA VAL A 609 16.79 3.24 -5.30
C VAL A 609 17.03 3.48 -6.77
N TYR A 610 17.24 2.41 -7.52
CA TYR A 610 17.36 2.39 -8.97
C TYR A 610 16.11 1.81 -9.61
N THR A 611 15.53 2.53 -10.56
CA THR A 611 14.42 2.09 -11.40
C THR A 611 14.86 2.10 -12.85
N GLY A 612 14.81 0.94 -13.49
CA GLY A 612 15.19 0.78 -14.89
C GLY A 612 14.25 1.49 -15.85
N LYS A 613 14.67 1.58 -17.11
CA LYS A 613 13.85 2.17 -18.18
C LYS A 613 12.51 1.45 -18.35
N ARG A 614 11.48 2.22 -18.71
CA ARG A 614 10.12 1.76 -18.98
C ARG A 614 9.75 1.99 -20.42
N ARG A 615 8.97 1.11 -20.99
CA ARG A 615 8.43 1.26 -22.33
C ARG A 615 6.90 1.31 -22.26
N SER A 616 6.33 2.26 -22.98
CA SER A 616 4.88 2.33 -23.23
C SER A 616 4.64 2.22 -24.73
N THR A 617 3.70 1.36 -25.12
CA THR A 617 3.30 1.17 -26.51
C THR A 617 1.85 1.56 -26.68
N GLY A 618 1.53 2.12 -27.81
CA GLY A 618 0.16 2.47 -28.21
C GLY A 618 0.03 2.39 -29.73
N PRO A 619 -1.20 2.58 -30.27
CA PRO A 619 -1.44 2.46 -31.70
C PRO A 619 -0.60 3.43 -32.53
N ALA A 620 -0.44 4.68 -32.05
CA ALA A 620 0.26 5.74 -32.81
C ALA A 620 1.78 5.70 -32.70
N TRP A 621 2.33 5.27 -31.54
CA TRP A 621 3.77 5.32 -31.26
C TRP A 621 4.19 4.42 -30.08
N SER A 622 5.50 4.37 -29.86
CA SER A 622 6.12 3.76 -28.67
C SER A 622 7.07 4.75 -28.01
N LEU A 623 7.10 4.73 -26.69
CA LEU A 623 7.94 5.59 -25.87
C LEU A 623 8.83 4.78 -24.94
N THR A 624 9.95 5.36 -24.57
CA THR A 624 10.82 4.85 -23.51
C THR A 624 11.08 5.96 -22.51
N THR A 625 10.56 5.83 -21.30
CA THR A 625 10.94 6.65 -20.15
C THR A 625 12.31 6.18 -19.65
N PRO A 626 13.30 7.05 -19.50
CA PRO A 626 14.63 6.70 -19.01
C PRO A 626 14.63 6.07 -17.61
N SER A 627 15.71 5.38 -17.27
CA SER A 627 15.96 4.93 -15.89
C SER A 627 16.26 6.13 -14.98
N ASN A 628 16.00 5.95 -13.70
CA ASN A 628 16.33 6.94 -12.69
C ASN A 628 16.95 6.29 -11.45
N THR A 629 17.67 7.12 -10.68
CA THR A 629 18.25 6.74 -9.38
C THR A 629 17.97 7.84 -8.39
N THR A 630 17.45 7.51 -7.22
CA THR A 630 17.26 8.43 -6.10
C THR A 630 18.09 8.00 -4.91
N VAL A 631 18.52 8.97 -4.11
CA VAL A 631 19.27 8.76 -2.87
C VAL A 631 18.45 9.32 -1.73
N ASP A 632 18.32 8.55 -0.67
CA ASP A 632 17.62 8.95 0.57
C ASP A 632 18.62 8.95 1.73
N ALA A 633 18.36 9.74 2.77
CA ALA A 633 19.23 9.83 3.94
C ALA A 633 18.43 10.04 5.23
N LEU A 634 19.02 9.58 6.34
CA LEU A 634 18.57 9.78 7.71
C LEU A 634 19.74 10.26 8.57
N ALA A 635 19.46 11.23 9.43
CA ALA A 635 20.28 11.53 10.60
C ALA A 635 19.34 11.65 11.81
N GLU A 636 19.54 10.83 12.83
CA GLU A 636 18.69 10.77 14.01
C GLU A 636 19.54 10.75 15.27
N VAL A 637 19.19 11.58 16.24
CA VAL A 637 19.78 11.61 17.58
C VAL A 637 18.71 11.23 18.58
N ASN A 638 18.93 10.16 19.32
CA ASN A 638 18.14 9.77 20.48
C ASN A 638 18.93 10.14 21.75
N TRP A 639 18.32 10.95 22.62
CA TRP A 639 18.92 11.43 23.87
C TRP A 639 17.88 11.41 24.99
N ASN A 640 18.04 10.50 25.92
CA ASN A 640 17.03 10.22 26.95
C ASN A 640 15.65 9.96 26.29
N SER A 641 14.64 10.74 26.68
CA SER A 641 13.29 10.67 26.11
C SER A 641 13.10 11.47 24.81
N TRP A 642 14.13 12.13 24.31
CA TRP A 642 14.03 12.99 23.13
C TRP A 642 14.59 12.31 21.89
N ARG A 643 13.89 12.48 20.77
CA ARG A 643 14.29 12.08 19.43
C ARG A 643 14.34 13.29 18.50
N PHE A 644 15.46 13.49 17.84
CA PHE A 644 15.65 14.52 16.82
C PHE A 644 16.04 13.79 15.53
N ALA A 645 15.25 13.94 14.46
CA ALA A 645 15.53 13.27 13.21
C ALA A 645 15.42 14.21 12.02
N ILE A 646 16.27 14.01 11.03
CA ILE A 646 16.18 14.63 9.71
C ILE A 646 16.14 13.49 8.68
N ASN A 647 15.03 13.42 7.94
CA ASN A 647 14.87 12.54 6.79
C ASN A 647 14.94 13.35 5.51
N ALA A 648 15.66 12.85 4.51
CA ALA A 648 15.68 13.41 3.17
C ALA A 648 15.40 12.32 2.14
N THR A 649 14.35 12.46 1.34
CA THR A 649 14.09 11.60 0.18
C THR A 649 14.46 12.35 -1.09
N ASN A 650 15.00 11.61 -2.10
CA ASN A 650 15.61 12.20 -3.30
C ASN A 650 16.60 13.33 -2.95
N LEU A 651 17.52 13.06 -2.03
CA LEU A 651 18.48 14.03 -1.45
C LEU A 651 19.20 14.85 -2.52
N LEU A 652 19.57 14.23 -3.64
CA LEU A 652 20.29 14.87 -4.74
C LEU A 652 19.38 15.70 -5.67
N ASN A 653 18.06 15.74 -5.37
CA ASN A 653 17.05 16.44 -6.17
C ASN A 653 17.07 16.05 -7.65
N ASN A 654 17.23 14.76 -7.94
CA ASN A 654 17.17 14.26 -9.30
C ASN A 654 15.78 14.51 -9.89
N ARG A 655 15.71 15.22 -11.03
CA ARG A 655 14.47 15.46 -11.77
C ARG A 655 14.31 14.39 -12.83
N PHE A 656 13.26 13.59 -12.74
CA PHE A 656 13.03 12.48 -13.65
C PHE A 656 11.53 12.28 -13.92
N TYR A 657 11.21 11.71 -15.06
CA TYR A 657 9.86 11.24 -15.34
C TYR A 657 9.66 9.87 -14.70
N ALA A 658 8.65 9.75 -13.84
CA ALA A 658 8.26 8.48 -13.27
C ALA A 658 7.71 7.56 -14.36
N SER A 659 6.85 8.08 -15.25
CA SER A 659 6.34 7.35 -16.41
C SER A 659 5.90 8.34 -17.49
N CYS A 660 6.10 8.00 -18.78
CA CYS A 660 5.43 8.63 -19.92
C CYS A 660 4.66 7.55 -20.67
N LEU A 661 3.37 7.78 -20.93
CA LEU A 661 2.47 6.80 -21.52
C LEU A 661 2.19 7.12 -22.99
N ALA A 662 2.17 6.09 -23.83
CA ALA A 662 1.91 6.26 -25.27
C ALA A 662 0.52 6.84 -25.58
N ARG A 663 -0.36 6.90 -24.60
CA ARG A 663 -1.65 7.60 -24.70
C ARG A 663 -1.55 9.14 -24.66
N GLY A 664 -0.36 9.71 -24.37
CA GLY A 664 -0.10 11.14 -24.55
C GLY A 664 0.39 11.91 -23.33
N ASP A 665 0.42 11.32 -22.13
CA ASP A 665 0.75 12.00 -20.88
C ASP A 665 2.03 11.53 -20.21
N CYS A 666 2.65 12.40 -19.43
CA CYS A 666 3.84 12.15 -18.62
C CYS A 666 3.61 12.50 -17.15
N PHE A 667 4.26 11.76 -16.27
CA PHE A 667 4.21 11.92 -14.82
C PHE A 667 5.62 12.14 -14.28
N MET A 668 5.75 13.12 -13.40
CA MET A 668 7.03 13.43 -12.76
C MET A 668 7.24 12.59 -11.50
N GLY A 669 8.49 12.19 -11.28
CA GLY A 669 8.92 11.71 -9.98
C GLY A 669 8.96 12.85 -8.95
N ALA A 670 8.72 12.50 -7.68
CA ALA A 670 8.76 13.49 -6.60
C ALA A 670 10.17 14.12 -6.48
N PRO A 671 10.26 15.45 -6.37
CA PRO A 671 11.53 16.14 -6.10
C PRO A 671 12.01 15.87 -4.67
N ARG A 672 13.13 16.49 -4.28
CA ARG A 672 13.66 16.37 -2.92
C ARG A 672 12.63 16.81 -1.88
N ASN A 673 12.44 15.95 -0.88
CA ASN A 673 11.65 16.26 0.31
C ASN A 673 12.53 16.08 1.55
N VAL A 674 12.57 17.08 2.43
CA VAL A 674 13.33 17.07 3.69
C VAL A 674 12.35 17.32 4.82
N MET A 675 12.43 16.52 5.88
CA MET A 675 11.61 16.63 7.07
C MET A 675 12.49 16.60 8.32
N ALA A 676 12.25 17.51 9.23
CA ALA A 676 12.84 17.55 10.57
C ALA A 676 11.78 17.16 11.58
N THR A 677 12.09 16.23 12.47
CA THR A 677 11.19 15.73 13.52
C THR A 677 11.81 15.95 14.88
N ILE A 678 11.01 16.44 15.81
CA ILE A 678 11.30 16.41 17.25
C ILE A 678 10.24 15.56 17.92
N GLY A 679 10.64 14.55 18.67
CA GLY A 679 9.78 13.65 19.40
C GLY A 679 10.15 13.58 20.89
N TYR A 680 9.16 13.35 21.73
CA TYR A 680 9.31 13.07 23.14
C TYR A 680 8.58 11.78 23.48
N SER A 681 9.32 10.81 24.02
CA SER A 681 8.77 9.53 24.46
C SER A 681 8.74 9.46 25.97
N PHE A 682 7.70 8.84 26.51
CA PHE A 682 7.55 8.57 27.95
C PHE A 682 7.14 7.11 28.18
N ARG A 683 7.54 6.59 29.34
CA ARG A 683 7.24 5.22 29.80
C ARG A 683 6.67 5.26 31.21
#